data_73e8015c009e19e2bd30eb46936bc37d
#
_entry.id   73e8015c009e19e2bd30eb46936bc37d
#
_cell.length_a   1.000
_cell.length_b   1.000
_cell.length_c   1.000
_cell.angle_alpha   90.00
_cell.angle_beta   90.00
_cell.angle_gamma   90.00
#
_symmetry.space_group_name_H-M   'P 1'
#
loop_
_entity.id
_entity.type
_entity.pdbx_description
1 polymer ?
#
loop_
_entity_poly.entity_id
_entity_poly.type
_entity_poly.pdbx_seq_one_letter_code
_entity_poly.pdbx_strand_id
1 'polypeptide(L)'
;MKNRIFCSFIIFCFLFAVVVSKAFYIQVVNKQKLLAYAKSQFIREAKEYPNRGNIVDRNGNPLAINVHVYNIFTIPRNKNQEFYRKLRTLSQAVPELPYPKLRSLVQNRKRYTWLARKIHLSDNQLKRIKKLEGIFVESHSERVYPNKELLAQTIGFVGMDSKGLAGIEASKNKELRGEPQVVKYIRDAKGRPIKYESKASERVAPDVQLAIDKDIQGALESYLKEAVVHHQGFRGGAGVMDAETGEILAIANYPTFDPNKANQFPAESRKLAFVTDPWEPGSIFKTLTIASALEHKVAKPETKFFCEYGKIKVQNHWVSEAETHEKFEWLTVSDILKFSSNVGTTKIAFSLKYPRLRDTMDKFMLGQKTGIEVSGESKGILSYKAKDKVRPLTLSNISFGQGIATTALQMLRSYAVIANGGYLVKPTILRSDKSQLTPENRVISAETANAMTKMLIGVVSEGTGDEARIPHYEIAGKTGTAQRVANGGYSGYVASFIGFPVNVNKKFVVLAYVDHPTANGYYGGPVAAPIFKKITQYILYKKKDFAQFARYDEKSNKENLDEVHSTQASGSKSFAPGFMPDFIGMDKQSALQLAEERSLQLQINGFGVVKAQSIPAGTDLSGVTNIRLTFEAPTYVE
;
A
#
# COMPACT_ATOMS: atom_id res chain seq x y z
N MET A 1 100.41 -12.05 10.22
CA MET A 1 99.23 -11.23 10.57
C MET A 1 98.73 -10.42 9.37
N LYS A 2 99.50 -9.62 8.64
CA LYS A 2 99.09 -8.77 7.56
C LYS A 2 98.34 -9.52 6.45
N ASN A 3 98.79 -10.70 6.02
CA ASN A 3 98.11 -11.46 4.91
C ASN A 3 96.73 -11.99 5.37
N ARG A 4 96.54 -12.33 6.63
CA ARG A 4 95.23 -12.78 7.16
C ARG A 4 94.20 -11.62 7.15
N ILE A 5 94.66 -10.43 7.58
CA ILE A 5 93.82 -9.21 7.57
C ILE A 5 93.42 -8.82 6.13
N PHE A 6 94.40 -8.95 5.22
CA PHE A 6 94.13 -8.64 3.80
C PHE A 6 93.15 -9.64 3.16
N CYS A 7 93.29 -10.94 3.41
CA CYS A 7 92.34 -11.95 2.96
C CYS A 7 90.92 -11.72 3.54
N SER A 8 90.85 -11.41 4.88
CA SER A 8 89.53 -11.07 5.48
C SER A 8 88.92 -9.83 4.87
N PHE A 9 89.71 -8.83 4.54
CA PHE A 9 89.22 -7.60 3.87
C PHE A 9 88.70 -7.90 2.45
N ILE A 10 89.38 -8.73 1.68
CA ILE A 10 88.91 -9.16 0.34
C ILE A 10 87.57 -9.93 0.43
N ILE A 11 87.47 -10.86 1.38
CA ILE A 11 86.20 -11.59 1.60
C ILE A 11 85.05 -10.63 1.98
N PHE A 12 85.34 -9.67 2.85
CA PHE A 12 84.37 -8.66 3.24
C PHE A 12 83.91 -7.80 2.01
N CYS A 13 84.86 -7.31 1.21
CA CYS A 13 84.53 -6.57 -0.03
C CYS A 13 83.74 -7.40 -1.02
N PHE A 14 84.06 -8.69 -1.14
CA PHE A 14 83.28 -9.60 -1.98
C PHE A 14 81.86 -9.78 -1.48
N LEU A 15 81.67 -10.05 -0.20
CA LEU A 15 80.37 -10.18 0.43
C LEU A 15 79.56 -8.88 0.32
N PHE A 16 80.22 -7.74 0.52
CA PHE A 16 79.57 -6.44 0.30
C PHE A 16 79.14 -6.21 -1.12
N ALA A 17 79.96 -6.56 -2.12
CA ALA A 17 79.64 -6.49 -3.55
C ALA A 17 78.44 -7.38 -3.88
N VAL A 18 78.32 -8.57 -3.30
CA VAL A 18 77.17 -9.47 -3.49
C VAL A 18 75.91 -8.85 -2.91
N VAL A 19 75.95 -8.22 -1.72
CA VAL A 19 74.82 -7.53 -1.14
C VAL A 19 74.37 -6.34 -1.98
N VAL A 20 75.33 -5.51 -2.46
CA VAL A 20 75.04 -4.37 -3.34
C VAL A 20 74.43 -4.83 -4.65
N SER A 21 75.00 -5.87 -5.28
CA SER A 21 74.49 -6.45 -6.52
C SER A 21 73.06 -7.00 -6.33
N LYS A 22 72.79 -7.66 -5.17
CA LYS A 22 71.45 -8.15 -4.84
C LYS A 22 70.46 -6.99 -4.59
N ALA A 23 70.91 -5.94 -3.88
CA ALA A 23 70.11 -4.75 -3.67
C ALA A 23 69.79 -4.07 -5.02
N PHE A 24 70.77 -3.92 -5.91
CA PHE A 24 70.55 -3.38 -7.25
C PHE A 24 69.56 -4.24 -8.05
N TYR A 25 69.70 -5.54 -8.04
CA TYR A 25 68.79 -6.48 -8.71
C TYR A 25 67.34 -6.32 -8.18
N ILE A 26 67.17 -6.23 -6.89
CA ILE A 26 65.85 -6.06 -6.26
C ILE A 26 65.24 -4.67 -6.59
N GLN A 27 66.06 -3.61 -6.47
CA GLN A 27 65.59 -2.25 -6.57
C GLN A 27 65.44 -1.74 -8.01
N VAL A 28 66.21 -2.25 -8.95
CA VAL A 28 66.20 -1.81 -10.34
C VAL A 28 65.58 -2.87 -11.25
N VAL A 29 66.13 -4.09 -11.30
CA VAL A 29 65.70 -5.13 -12.23
C VAL A 29 64.30 -5.68 -11.86
N ASN A 30 64.06 -6.00 -10.61
CA ASN A 30 62.79 -6.56 -10.14
C ASN A 30 61.81 -5.52 -9.62
N LYS A 31 62.10 -4.22 -9.73
CA LYS A 31 61.27 -3.14 -9.17
C LYS A 31 59.83 -3.23 -9.58
N GLN A 32 59.56 -3.39 -10.88
CA GLN A 32 58.17 -3.43 -11.40
C GLN A 32 57.42 -4.67 -10.88
N LYS A 33 58.08 -5.83 -10.86
CA LYS A 33 57.49 -7.07 -10.38
C LYS A 33 57.15 -6.99 -8.89
N LEU A 34 58.09 -6.47 -8.07
CA LEU A 34 57.88 -6.29 -6.63
C LEU A 34 56.84 -5.23 -6.34
N LEU A 35 56.77 -4.13 -7.08
CA LEU A 35 55.71 -3.15 -6.99
C LEU A 35 54.34 -3.73 -7.32
N ALA A 36 54.28 -4.59 -8.36
CA ALA A 36 53.03 -5.30 -8.71
C ALA A 36 52.59 -6.23 -7.57
N TYR A 37 53.49 -7.00 -6.99
CA TYR A 37 53.18 -7.83 -5.81
C TYR A 37 52.74 -6.99 -4.60
N ALA A 38 53.43 -5.90 -4.30
CA ALA A 38 53.05 -4.99 -3.23
C ALA A 38 51.66 -4.41 -3.47
N LYS A 39 51.38 -3.92 -4.71
CA LYS A 39 50.07 -3.43 -5.05
C LYS A 39 48.97 -4.48 -4.90
N SER A 40 49.21 -5.74 -5.32
CA SER A 40 48.27 -6.83 -5.16
C SER A 40 47.97 -7.21 -3.71
N GLN A 41 48.92 -6.96 -2.78
CA GLN A 41 48.69 -7.19 -1.35
C GLN A 41 47.86 -6.10 -0.68
N PHE A 42 48.01 -4.85 -1.10
CA PHE A 42 47.36 -3.70 -0.48
C PHE A 42 46.09 -3.23 -1.21
N ILE A 43 45.99 -3.44 -2.56
CA ILE A 43 44.84 -3.06 -3.32
C ILE A 43 43.81 -4.21 -3.32
N ARG A 44 42.60 -3.88 -2.98
CA ARG A 44 41.46 -4.79 -3.05
C ARG A 44 40.36 -4.15 -3.88
N GLU A 45 39.54 -5.01 -4.44
CA GLU A 45 38.33 -4.63 -5.14
C GLU A 45 37.13 -4.88 -4.23
N ALA A 46 36.25 -3.90 -4.16
CA ALA A 46 34.96 -4.02 -3.51
C ALA A 46 33.87 -3.64 -4.49
N LYS A 47 32.73 -4.32 -4.39
CA LYS A 47 31.51 -3.92 -5.11
C LYS A 47 30.82 -2.84 -4.30
N GLU A 48 30.72 -1.65 -4.86
CA GLU A 48 30.01 -0.52 -4.26
C GLU A 48 28.74 -0.27 -5.06
N TYR A 49 27.61 -0.26 -4.38
CA TYR A 49 26.31 0.01 -4.97
C TYR A 49 26.03 1.52 -4.96
N PRO A 50 25.26 2.04 -5.92
CA PRO A 50 24.77 3.41 -5.85
C PRO A 50 23.82 3.58 -4.64
N ASN A 51 23.50 4.83 -4.31
CA ASN A 51 22.41 5.09 -3.36
C ASN A 51 21.13 4.45 -3.89
N ARG A 52 20.41 3.75 -3.02
CA ARG A 52 19.19 3.03 -3.38
C ARG A 52 18.15 4.00 -3.92
N GLY A 53 17.44 3.66 -5.00
CA GLY A 53 16.35 4.46 -5.56
C GLY A 53 15.23 4.69 -4.55
N ASN A 54 14.53 5.81 -4.66
CA ASN A 54 13.37 6.08 -3.82
C ASN A 54 12.16 5.27 -4.28
N ILE A 55 11.20 5.10 -3.38
CA ILE A 55 9.86 4.63 -3.73
C ILE A 55 8.92 5.81 -3.54
N VAL A 56 8.15 6.14 -4.57
CA VAL A 56 7.22 7.27 -4.56
C VAL A 56 5.82 6.81 -4.95
N ASP A 57 4.81 7.54 -4.50
CA ASP A 57 3.42 7.32 -4.92
C ASP A 57 3.17 7.80 -6.36
N ARG A 58 1.92 7.68 -6.85
CA ARG A 58 1.54 8.12 -8.19
C ARG A 58 1.73 9.62 -8.45
N ASN A 59 1.78 10.43 -7.40
CA ASN A 59 1.91 11.89 -7.43
C ASN A 59 3.35 12.35 -7.13
N GLY A 60 4.30 11.43 -6.96
CA GLY A 60 5.69 11.71 -6.62
C GLY A 60 5.95 11.92 -5.12
N ASN A 61 4.96 11.69 -4.25
CA ASN A 61 5.16 11.80 -2.80
C ASN A 61 6.07 10.67 -2.29
N PRO A 62 7.06 10.97 -1.43
CA PRO A 62 8.01 9.98 -0.95
C PRO A 62 7.35 8.97 0.01
N LEU A 63 7.55 7.68 -0.27
CA LEU A 63 7.13 6.54 0.54
C LEU A 63 8.32 5.85 1.20
N ALA A 64 9.46 5.76 0.51
CA ALA A 64 10.72 5.30 1.06
C ALA A 64 11.87 6.10 0.45
N ILE A 65 12.71 6.66 1.29
CA ILE A 65 13.85 7.52 0.91
C ILE A 65 15.13 7.07 1.58
N ASN A 66 16.25 7.59 1.10
CA ASN A 66 17.52 7.42 1.76
C ASN A 66 17.92 8.73 2.45
N VAL A 67 18.38 8.60 3.68
CA VAL A 67 18.89 9.73 4.47
C VAL A 67 20.35 9.48 4.80
N HIS A 68 21.21 10.47 4.59
CA HIS A 68 22.59 10.38 5.02
C HIS A 68 22.68 10.49 6.53
N VAL A 69 23.26 9.48 7.15
CA VAL A 69 23.59 9.44 8.56
C VAL A 69 25.09 9.28 8.74
N TYR A 70 25.61 9.76 9.84
CA TYR A 70 27.03 9.77 10.10
C TYR A 70 27.35 9.00 11.37
N ASN A 71 28.43 8.23 11.29
CA ASN A 71 29.07 7.64 12.44
C ASN A 71 30.32 8.47 12.76
N ILE A 72 30.48 8.89 14.01
CA ILE A 72 31.66 9.59 14.48
C ILE A 72 32.46 8.65 15.36
N PHE A 73 33.75 8.52 15.08
CA PHE A 73 34.63 7.67 15.87
C PHE A 73 36.00 8.32 16.07
N THR A 74 36.75 7.79 17.03
CA THR A 74 38.13 8.20 17.31
C THR A 74 38.99 6.98 17.68
N ILE A 75 40.31 7.13 17.57
CA ILE A 75 41.28 6.16 18.06
C ILE A 75 42.13 6.89 19.12
N PRO A 76 41.72 6.88 20.40
CA PRO A 76 42.32 7.70 21.44
C PRO A 76 43.67 7.12 21.91
N ARG A 77 44.72 7.23 21.07
CA ARG A 77 46.08 6.76 21.40
C ARG A 77 46.73 7.65 22.46
N ASN A 78 46.71 8.98 22.24
CA ASN A 78 47.24 10.00 23.14
C ASN A 78 46.12 10.87 23.66
N LYS A 79 45.81 10.78 24.94
CA LYS A 79 44.76 11.54 25.61
C LYS A 79 45.33 12.76 26.30
N ASN A 80 45.98 13.62 25.49
CA ASN A 80 46.53 14.89 25.95
C ASN A 80 45.44 15.97 26.10
N GLN A 81 45.81 17.11 26.62
CA GLN A 81 44.88 18.24 26.81
C GLN A 81 44.24 18.70 25.49
N GLU A 82 44.98 18.62 24.38
CA GLU A 82 44.52 18.97 23.05
C GLU A 82 43.42 18.01 22.57
N PHE A 83 43.55 16.70 22.80
CA PHE A 83 42.52 15.72 22.46
C PHE A 83 41.18 16.02 23.18
N TYR A 84 41.25 16.32 24.49
CA TYR A 84 40.04 16.67 25.24
C TYR A 84 39.45 18.00 24.81
N ARG A 85 40.26 18.98 24.34
CA ARG A 85 39.76 20.21 23.72
C ARG A 85 39.00 19.93 22.44
N LYS A 86 39.51 19.01 21.57
CA LYS A 86 38.80 18.57 20.34
C LYS A 86 37.46 17.92 20.68
N LEU A 87 37.34 17.13 21.73
CA LEU A 87 36.08 16.56 22.19
C LEU A 87 35.07 17.64 22.66
N ARG A 88 35.55 18.71 23.32
CA ARG A 88 34.70 19.85 23.67
C ARG A 88 34.21 20.59 22.42
N THR A 89 35.08 20.83 21.45
CA THR A 89 34.70 21.40 20.17
C THR A 89 33.70 20.54 19.41
N LEU A 90 33.86 19.22 19.44
CA LEU A 90 32.85 18.30 18.88
C LEU A 90 31.49 18.44 19.59
N SER A 91 31.48 18.49 20.92
CA SER A 91 30.26 18.70 21.70
C SER A 91 29.56 20.02 21.39
N GLN A 92 30.36 21.11 21.16
CA GLN A 92 29.82 22.40 20.75
C GLN A 92 29.26 22.36 19.31
N ALA A 93 29.87 21.58 18.42
CA ALA A 93 29.41 21.44 17.05
C ALA A 93 28.16 20.55 16.94
N VAL A 94 28.00 19.59 17.85
CA VAL A 94 26.89 18.62 17.88
C VAL A 94 26.32 18.58 19.29
N PRO A 95 25.32 19.40 19.61
CA PRO A 95 24.76 19.52 20.97
C PRO A 95 24.18 18.22 21.54
N GLU A 96 23.75 17.28 20.66
CA GLU A 96 23.26 15.96 21.04
C GLU A 96 24.35 15.05 21.63
N LEU A 97 25.61 15.46 21.54
CA LEU A 97 26.78 14.75 22.09
C LEU A 97 27.43 15.51 23.25
N PRO A 98 26.84 15.48 24.45
CA PRO A 98 27.37 16.24 25.58
C PRO A 98 28.78 15.78 25.97
N TYR A 99 29.66 16.75 26.27
CA TYR A 99 31.08 16.50 26.58
C TYR A 99 31.32 15.45 27.69
N PRO A 100 30.55 15.43 28.79
CA PRO A 100 30.73 14.39 29.81
C PRO A 100 30.57 12.98 29.25
N LYS A 101 29.60 12.75 28.36
CA LYS A 101 29.35 11.48 27.66
C LYS A 101 30.53 11.13 26.75
N LEU A 102 30.98 12.08 25.93
CA LEU A 102 32.14 11.85 25.04
C LEU A 102 33.39 11.51 25.82
N ARG A 103 33.63 12.21 26.95
CA ARG A 103 34.77 11.95 27.84
C ARG A 103 34.71 10.53 28.45
N SER A 104 33.56 10.10 28.95
CA SER A 104 33.37 8.77 29.54
C SER A 104 33.63 7.66 28.53
N LEU A 105 33.15 7.84 27.25
CA LEU A 105 33.34 6.86 26.18
C LEU A 105 34.82 6.59 25.87
N VAL A 106 35.69 7.60 25.99
CA VAL A 106 37.13 7.47 25.67
C VAL A 106 38.01 7.21 26.86
N GLN A 107 37.54 7.40 28.11
CA GLN A 107 38.35 7.41 29.32
C GLN A 107 39.22 6.15 29.49
N ASN A 108 38.66 4.96 29.30
CA ASN A 108 39.32 3.68 29.45
C ASN A 108 39.60 2.96 28.12
N ARG A 109 39.51 3.66 26.98
CA ARG A 109 39.71 3.07 25.66
C ARG A 109 41.04 3.53 25.05
N LYS A 110 41.78 2.60 24.43
CA LYS A 110 43.00 2.89 23.65
C LYS A 110 42.85 2.52 22.17
N ARG A 111 41.73 1.90 21.82
CA ARG A 111 41.42 1.39 20.50
C ARG A 111 40.26 2.18 19.88
N TYR A 112 39.88 1.81 18.69
CA TYR A 112 38.69 2.33 17.98
C TYR A 112 37.49 2.48 18.93
N THR A 113 36.95 3.69 19.00
CA THR A 113 35.86 4.03 19.92
C THR A 113 34.82 4.85 19.17
N TRP A 114 33.60 4.36 19.12
CA TRP A 114 32.46 5.10 18.61
C TRP A 114 32.10 6.24 19.56
N LEU A 115 32.06 7.49 19.05
CA LEU A 115 31.57 8.68 19.76
C LEU A 115 30.09 8.87 19.55
N ALA A 116 29.63 8.61 18.30
CA ALA A 116 28.22 8.58 17.93
C ALA A 116 28.01 7.62 16.76
N ARG A 117 26.80 7.10 16.65
CA ARG A 117 26.39 6.24 15.54
C ARG A 117 25.04 6.70 15.02
N LYS A 118 24.89 6.69 13.67
CA LYS A 118 23.64 7.02 12.96
C LYS A 118 23.05 8.36 13.38
N ILE A 119 23.86 9.42 13.40
CA ILE A 119 23.39 10.78 13.70
C ILE A 119 23.24 11.58 12.41
N HIS A 120 22.31 12.51 12.42
CA HIS A 120 22.17 13.50 11.37
C HIS A 120 23.12 14.67 11.64
N LEU A 121 23.86 15.08 10.62
CA LEU A 121 24.74 16.24 10.69
C LEU A 121 24.41 17.19 9.55
N SER A 122 24.27 18.46 9.87
CA SER A 122 24.22 19.51 8.84
C SER A 122 25.58 19.68 8.16
N ASP A 123 25.60 20.24 6.97
CA ASP A 123 26.85 20.52 6.24
C ASP A 123 27.85 21.35 7.06
N ASN A 124 27.35 22.32 7.83
CA ASN A 124 28.18 23.14 8.70
C ASN A 124 28.79 22.34 9.85
N GLN A 125 28.00 21.44 10.47
CA GLN A 125 28.51 20.53 11.51
C GLN A 125 29.57 19.59 10.93
N LEU A 126 29.27 19.00 9.77
CA LEU A 126 30.19 18.10 9.07
C LEU A 126 31.52 18.78 8.72
N LYS A 127 31.48 20.02 8.19
CA LYS A 127 32.70 20.82 7.90
C LYS A 127 33.51 21.11 9.15
N ARG A 128 32.85 21.42 10.28
CA ARG A 128 33.54 21.66 11.58
C ARG A 128 34.20 20.40 12.12
N ILE A 129 33.49 19.25 12.07
CA ILE A 129 34.03 17.99 12.60
C ILE A 129 35.21 17.50 11.76
N LYS A 130 35.15 17.58 10.42
CA LYS A 130 36.24 17.19 9.52
C LYS A 130 37.56 17.94 9.76
N LYS A 131 37.52 19.12 10.40
CA LYS A 131 38.71 19.88 10.79
C LYS A 131 39.35 19.39 12.11
N LEU A 132 38.67 18.50 12.84
CA LEU A 132 39.15 17.96 14.11
C LEU A 132 40.04 16.74 13.88
N GLU A 133 41.34 16.94 13.83
CA GLU A 133 42.30 15.86 13.64
C GLU A 133 42.17 14.77 14.72
N GLY A 134 42.12 13.50 14.31
CA GLY A 134 41.94 12.36 15.22
C GLY A 134 40.46 12.03 15.53
N ILE A 135 39.51 12.82 15.02
CA ILE A 135 38.09 12.51 15.00
C ILE A 135 37.69 12.21 13.55
N PHE A 136 37.11 11.07 13.35
CA PHE A 136 36.75 10.56 12.02
C PHE A 136 35.26 10.53 11.87
N VAL A 137 34.78 10.81 10.65
CA VAL A 137 33.36 10.76 10.27
C VAL A 137 33.22 9.79 9.09
N GLU A 138 32.34 8.85 9.23
CA GLU A 138 31.97 7.90 8.19
C GLU A 138 30.51 8.13 7.81
N SER A 139 30.25 8.34 6.54
CA SER A 139 28.90 8.54 6.00
C SER A 139 28.28 7.20 5.64
N HIS A 140 27.03 7.00 6.03
CA HIS A 140 26.21 5.86 5.62
C HIS A 140 24.88 6.37 5.08
N SER A 141 24.32 5.63 4.13
CA SER A 141 22.96 5.83 3.67
C SER A 141 22.03 4.93 4.48
N GLU A 142 21.04 5.49 5.16
CA GLU A 142 20.02 4.76 5.90
C GLU A 142 18.68 4.86 5.16
N ARG A 143 18.00 3.73 4.99
CA ARG A 143 16.66 3.69 4.41
C ARG A 143 15.65 4.13 5.45
N VAL A 144 14.81 5.11 5.10
CA VAL A 144 13.79 5.67 5.98
C VAL A 144 12.43 5.61 5.30
N TYR A 145 11.43 5.23 6.07
CA TYR A 145 10.03 5.18 5.68
C TYR A 145 9.29 6.31 6.42
N PRO A 146 9.17 7.50 5.81
CA PRO A 146 8.71 8.71 6.52
C PRO A 146 7.25 8.60 6.97
N ASN A 147 6.46 7.80 6.28
CA ASN A 147 5.04 7.60 6.58
C ASN A 147 4.78 6.47 7.59
N LYS A 148 5.84 5.88 8.18
CA LYS A 148 5.76 4.82 9.22
C LYS A 148 4.88 3.65 8.77
N GLU A 149 3.72 3.46 9.41
CA GLU A 149 2.83 2.31 9.21
C GLU A 149 2.10 2.34 7.85
N LEU A 150 2.01 3.52 7.21
CA LEU A 150 1.28 3.68 5.96
C LEU A 150 1.91 2.82 4.85
N LEU A 151 1.11 1.95 4.24
CA LEU A 151 1.51 1.06 3.14
C LEU A 151 2.65 0.09 3.50
N ALA A 152 2.86 -0.16 4.79
CA ALA A 152 4.03 -0.88 5.29
C ALA A 152 4.21 -2.28 4.69
N GLN A 153 3.13 -3.08 4.62
CA GLN A 153 3.19 -4.44 4.07
C GLN A 153 3.52 -4.44 2.57
N THR A 154 3.08 -3.43 1.84
CA THR A 154 3.31 -3.30 0.40
C THR A 154 4.71 -2.80 0.10
N ILE A 155 5.16 -1.73 0.76
CA ILE A 155 6.52 -1.21 0.60
C ILE A 155 7.54 -2.25 1.07
N GLY A 156 7.28 -2.88 2.22
CA GLY A 156 8.22 -3.77 2.87
C GLY A 156 9.35 -3.01 3.57
N PHE A 157 10.51 -3.65 3.69
CA PHE A 157 11.68 -3.07 4.36
C PHE A 157 12.97 -3.70 3.85
N VAL A 158 14.10 -3.05 4.18
CA VAL A 158 15.44 -3.51 3.84
C VAL A 158 16.18 -4.06 5.06
N GLY A 159 17.15 -4.95 4.81
CA GLY A 159 18.12 -5.40 5.80
C GLY A 159 19.24 -4.39 6.04
N MET A 160 20.14 -4.71 6.95
CA MET A 160 21.32 -3.88 7.27
C MET A 160 22.28 -3.70 6.09
N ASP A 161 22.26 -4.61 5.14
CA ASP A 161 23.05 -4.58 3.90
C ASP A 161 22.33 -3.86 2.75
N SER A 162 21.26 -3.13 3.05
CA SER A 162 20.38 -2.42 2.08
C SER A 162 19.76 -3.35 1.04
N LYS A 163 19.66 -4.65 1.33
CA LYS A 163 18.92 -5.61 0.50
C LYS A 163 17.46 -5.63 0.91
N GLY A 164 16.56 -5.57 -0.07
CA GLY A 164 15.12 -5.69 0.17
C GLY A 164 14.75 -7.07 0.74
N LEU A 165 13.97 -7.10 1.82
CA LEU A 165 13.56 -8.32 2.52
C LEU A 165 12.08 -8.65 2.35
N ALA A 166 11.23 -7.66 2.11
CA ALA A 166 9.80 -7.82 1.93
C ALA A 166 9.24 -6.77 0.97
N GLY A 167 8.00 -6.98 0.51
CA GLY A 167 7.25 -6.02 -0.31
C GLY A 167 7.95 -5.61 -1.61
N ILE A 168 7.74 -4.37 -2.02
CA ILE A 168 8.36 -3.75 -3.19
C ILE A 168 9.88 -3.64 -3.02
N GLU A 169 10.36 -3.38 -1.81
CA GLU A 169 11.79 -3.38 -1.53
C GLU A 169 12.48 -4.69 -1.93
N ALA A 170 11.79 -5.84 -1.75
CA ALA A 170 12.30 -7.15 -2.15
C ALA A 170 12.04 -7.44 -3.63
N SER A 171 10.82 -7.24 -4.12
CA SER A 171 10.44 -7.60 -5.50
C SER A 171 11.14 -6.73 -6.55
N LYS A 172 11.38 -5.45 -6.24
CA LYS A 172 12.11 -4.49 -7.07
C LYS A 172 13.55 -4.23 -6.59
N ASN A 173 14.09 -5.17 -5.81
CA ASN A 173 15.42 -5.00 -5.21
C ASN A 173 16.52 -4.74 -6.24
N LYS A 174 16.48 -5.39 -7.42
CA LYS A 174 17.49 -5.18 -8.47
C LYS A 174 17.44 -3.75 -9.01
N GLU A 175 16.26 -3.25 -9.31
CA GLU A 175 16.04 -1.89 -9.84
C GLU A 175 16.45 -0.84 -8.79
N LEU A 176 15.90 -0.97 -7.57
CA LEU A 176 16.16 -0.04 -6.46
C LEU A 176 17.60 -0.03 -5.99
N ARG A 177 18.31 -1.16 -6.03
CA ARG A 177 19.72 -1.25 -5.61
C ARG A 177 20.69 -0.78 -6.68
N GLY A 178 20.28 -0.88 -7.94
CA GLY A 178 21.12 -0.59 -9.08
C GLY A 178 22.27 -1.57 -9.27
N GLU A 179 23.07 -1.34 -10.31
CA GLU A 179 24.22 -2.18 -10.62
C GLU A 179 25.46 -1.72 -9.85
N PRO A 180 26.21 -2.65 -9.21
CA PRO A 180 27.39 -2.31 -8.45
C PRO A 180 28.54 -1.89 -9.37
N GLN A 181 29.37 -0.97 -8.88
CA GLN A 181 30.68 -0.69 -9.48
C GLN A 181 31.78 -1.36 -8.68
N VAL A 182 32.81 -1.83 -9.37
CA VAL A 182 34.04 -2.30 -8.74
C VAL A 182 34.91 -1.09 -8.44
N VAL A 183 35.11 -0.81 -7.15
CA VAL A 183 36.03 0.23 -6.68
C VAL A 183 37.29 -0.40 -6.11
N LYS A 184 38.44 0.17 -6.45
CA LYS A 184 39.71 -0.25 -5.88
C LYS A 184 40.05 0.59 -4.66
N TYR A 185 40.47 -0.08 -3.60
CA TYR A 185 40.87 0.59 -2.37
C TYR A 185 42.15 0.00 -1.78
N ILE A 186 42.93 0.85 -1.13
CA ILE A 186 44.12 0.45 -0.39
C ILE A 186 43.69 0.10 1.04
N ARG A 187 44.09 -1.06 1.54
CA ARG A 187 43.85 -1.51 2.91
C ARG A 187 45.09 -1.45 3.80
N ASP A 188 44.86 -1.27 5.11
CA ASP A 188 45.94 -1.43 6.10
C ASP A 188 46.24 -2.92 6.35
N ALA A 189 47.30 -3.19 7.14
CA ALA A 189 47.72 -4.55 7.53
C ALA A 189 46.62 -5.33 8.32
N LYS A 190 45.58 -4.66 8.78
CA LYS A 190 44.39 -5.24 9.44
C LYS A 190 43.18 -5.37 8.54
N GLY A 191 43.37 -5.12 7.24
CA GLY A 191 42.32 -5.26 6.23
C GLY A 191 41.35 -4.08 6.10
N ARG A 192 41.56 -2.96 6.78
CA ARG A 192 40.66 -1.80 6.76
C ARG A 192 40.99 -0.85 5.62
N PRO A 193 39.99 -0.30 4.90
CA PRO A 193 40.27 0.64 3.81
C PRO A 193 40.89 1.94 4.35
N ILE A 194 42.03 2.33 3.75
CA ILE A 194 42.73 3.58 4.07
C ILE A 194 42.39 4.65 3.00
N LYS A 195 42.35 4.25 1.73
CA LYS A 195 42.20 5.18 0.59
C LYS A 195 41.52 4.46 -0.56
N TYR A 196 40.54 5.08 -1.17
CA TYR A 196 39.94 4.66 -2.42
C TYR A 196 40.72 5.25 -3.58
N GLU A 197 41.08 4.47 -4.59
CA GLU A 197 41.76 4.94 -5.82
C GLU A 197 40.81 5.66 -6.77
N SER A 198 39.52 5.36 -6.70
CA SER A 198 38.48 6.10 -7.41
C SER A 198 37.43 6.58 -6.41
N LYS A 199 36.99 7.81 -6.54
CA LYS A 199 35.76 8.23 -5.87
C LYS A 199 34.62 7.49 -6.55
N ALA A 200 33.86 6.70 -5.79
CA ALA A 200 32.56 6.26 -6.25
C ALA A 200 31.77 7.51 -6.65
N SER A 201 31.25 7.53 -7.85
CA SER A 201 30.35 8.61 -8.25
C SER A 201 29.15 8.57 -7.28
N GLU A 202 28.62 9.72 -6.89
CA GLU A 202 27.36 9.84 -6.13
C GLU A 202 26.17 9.45 -7.01
N ARG A 203 26.21 8.22 -7.55
CA ARG A 203 25.14 7.69 -8.37
C ARG A 203 23.96 7.31 -7.50
N VAL A 204 22.78 7.56 -8.00
CA VAL A 204 21.51 7.13 -7.41
C VAL A 204 20.89 6.11 -8.37
N ALA A 205 20.40 5.00 -7.83
CA ALA A 205 19.63 4.04 -8.62
C ALA A 205 18.27 4.64 -9.01
N PRO A 206 17.60 4.10 -10.05
CA PRO A 206 16.29 4.59 -10.47
C PRO A 206 15.24 4.52 -9.35
N ASP A 207 14.39 5.52 -9.29
CA ASP A 207 13.22 5.53 -8.43
C ASP A 207 12.15 4.57 -8.97
N VAL A 208 11.34 4.02 -8.07
CA VAL A 208 10.17 3.19 -8.39
C VAL A 208 8.90 3.97 -8.06
N GLN A 209 8.11 4.29 -9.09
CA GLN A 209 6.83 4.96 -8.93
C GLN A 209 5.70 3.93 -8.83
N LEU A 210 4.93 4.02 -7.75
CA LEU A 210 3.77 3.17 -7.51
C LEU A 210 2.49 3.80 -8.09
N ALA A 211 1.52 2.96 -8.39
CA ALA A 211 0.16 3.36 -8.77
C ALA A 211 -0.65 3.87 -7.57
N ILE A 212 -0.19 3.61 -6.37
CA ILE A 212 -0.82 4.01 -5.10
C ILE A 212 -1.00 5.53 -5.04
N ASP A 213 -2.20 5.95 -4.63
CA ASP A 213 -2.48 7.32 -4.21
C ASP A 213 -2.38 7.38 -2.67
N LYS A 214 -1.44 8.15 -2.17
CA LYS A 214 -1.14 8.24 -0.73
C LYS A 214 -2.35 8.67 0.11
N ASP A 215 -3.19 9.55 -0.43
CA ASP A 215 -4.35 10.08 0.31
C ASP A 215 -5.47 9.02 0.37
N ILE A 216 -5.74 8.32 -0.76
CA ILE A 216 -6.68 7.20 -0.79
C ILE A 216 -6.20 6.10 0.14
N GLN A 217 -4.89 5.80 0.14
CA GLN A 217 -4.29 4.80 1.01
C GLN A 217 -4.48 5.14 2.49
N GLY A 218 -4.21 6.40 2.88
CA GLY A 218 -4.37 6.84 4.26
C GLY A 218 -5.82 6.77 4.75
N ALA A 219 -6.76 7.16 3.89
CA ALA A 219 -8.19 7.03 4.18
C ALA A 219 -8.61 5.56 4.33
N LEU A 220 -8.16 4.68 3.40
CA LEU A 220 -8.48 3.25 3.42
C LEU A 220 -7.98 2.58 4.69
N GLU A 221 -6.72 2.81 5.09
CA GLU A 221 -6.13 2.24 6.31
C GLU A 221 -6.86 2.71 7.56
N SER A 222 -7.25 3.98 7.61
CA SER A 222 -7.99 4.54 8.74
C SER A 222 -9.37 3.87 8.88
N TYR A 223 -10.14 3.77 7.79
CA TYR A 223 -11.47 3.16 7.82
C TYR A 223 -11.41 1.65 8.10
N LEU A 224 -10.40 0.97 7.55
CA LEU A 224 -10.19 -0.45 7.85
C LEU A 224 -9.86 -0.68 9.33
N LYS A 225 -8.93 0.09 9.89
CA LYS A 225 -8.55 0.01 11.31
C LYS A 225 -9.75 0.28 12.21
N GLU A 226 -10.50 1.35 11.94
CA GLU A 226 -11.73 1.69 12.69
C GLU A 226 -12.69 0.50 12.72
N ALA A 227 -12.98 -0.11 11.55
CA ALA A 227 -13.91 -1.23 11.48
C ALA A 227 -13.40 -2.48 12.19
N VAL A 228 -12.12 -2.86 11.99
CA VAL A 228 -11.55 -4.05 12.67
C VAL A 228 -11.58 -3.87 14.20
N VAL A 229 -11.26 -2.69 14.70
CA VAL A 229 -11.28 -2.40 16.14
C VAL A 229 -12.73 -2.37 16.66
N HIS A 230 -13.65 -1.71 15.94
CA HIS A 230 -15.07 -1.61 16.35
C HIS A 230 -15.74 -2.99 16.44
N HIS A 231 -15.48 -3.86 15.48
CA HIS A 231 -16.05 -5.20 15.43
C HIS A 231 -15.21 -6.25 16.18
N GLN A 232 -14.15 -5.84 16.87
CA GLN A 232 -13.19 -6.73 17.55
C GLN A 232 -12.74 -7.88 16.65
N GLY A 233 -12.47 -7.54 15.37
CA GLY A 233 -12.00 -8.49 14.37
C GLY A 233 -10.55 -8.91 14.63
N PHE A 234 -10.22 -10.14 14.26
CA PHE A 234 -8.85 -10.64 14.37
C PHE A 234 -7.89 -9.90 13.43
N ARG A 235 -8.34 -9.62 12.21
CA ARG A 235 -7.63 -8.85 11.18
C ARG A 235 -8.60 -8.37 10.11
N GLY A 236 -8.12 -7.53 9.20
CA GLY A 236 -8.89 -7.11 8.04
C GLY A 236 -8.01 -6.75 6.86
N GLY A 237 -8.64 -6.62 5.71
CA GLY A 237 -7.98 -6.16 4.49
C GLY A 237 -8.94 -5.40 3.59
N ALA A 238 -8.40 -4.43 2.85
CA ALA A 238 -9.16 -3.69 1.87
C ALA A 238 -8.27 -3.29 0.68
N GLY A 239 -8.86 -3.15 -0.50
CA GLY A 239 -8.14 -2.76 -1.72
C GLY A 239 -9.03 -2.00 -2.67
N VAL A 240 -8.42 -1.07 -3.40
CA VAL A 240 -9.02 -0.25 -4.46
C VAL A 240 -8.21 -0.44 -5.74
N MET A 241 -8.86 -0.84 -6.82
CA MET A 241 -8.22 -1.07 -8.11
C MET A 241 -8.96 -0.33 -9.22
N ASP A 242 -8.22 0.37 -10.06
CA ASP A 242 -8.72 0.90 -11.33
C ASP A 242 -9.10 -0.28 -12.25
N ALA A 243 -10.35 -0.28 -12.71
CA ALA A 243 -10.90 -1.40 -13.44
C ALA A 243 -10.43 -1.48 -14.91
N GLU A 244 -9.81 -0.43 -15.44
CA GLU A 244 -9.37 -0.36 -16.84
C GLU A 244 -7.85 -0.57 -16.98
N THR A 245 -7.09 -0.03 -16.04
CA THR A 245 -5.61 -0.12 -16.05
C THR A 245 -5.08 -1.26 -15.21
N GLY A 246 -5.88 -1.77 -14.26
CA GLY A 246 -5.43 -2.73 -13.25
C GLY A 246 -4.57 -2.11 -12.15
N GLU A 247 -4.35 -0.80 -12.15
CA GLU A 247 -3.58 -0.11 -11.13
C GLU A 247 -4.21 -0.24 -9.75
N ILE A 248 -3.44 -0.67 -8.77
CA ILE A 248 -3.84 -0.66 -7.37
C ILE A 248 -3.67 0.76 -6.82
N LEU A 249 -4.79 1.43 -6.56
CA LEU A 249 -4.83 2.80 -6.05
C LEU A 249 -4.58 2.85 -4.54
N ALA A 250 -5.02 1.82 -3.82
CA ALA A 250 -4.77 1.61 -2.40
C ALA A 250 -4.92 0.12 -2.05
N ILE A 251 -4.13 -0.35 -1.09
CA ILE A 251 -4.21 -1.72 -0.56
C ILE A 251 -3.74 -1.75 0.88
N ALA A 252 -4.56 -2.25 1.78
CA ALA A 252 -4.33 -2.21 3.21
C ALA A 252 -4.62 -3.55 3.87
N ASN A 253 -3.85 -3.86 4.92
CA ASN A 253 -4.13 -4.89 5.90
C ASN A 253 -3.98 -4.34 7.32
N TYR A 254 -4.81 -4.81 8.23
CA TYR A 254 -4.72 -4.52 9.65
C TYR A 254 -4.72 -5.83 10.45
N PRO A 255 -3.86 -6.01 11.47
CA PRO A 255 -2.88 -5.04 11.99
C PRO A 255 -1.71 -4.77 11.02
N THR A 256 -1.07 -3.61 11.18
CA THR A 256 0.09 -3.16 10.40
C THR A 256 1.36 -3.07 11.27
N PHE A 257 2.46 -2.56 10.72
CA PHE A 257 3.74 -2.42 11.41
C PHE A 257 4.52 -1.19 10.93
N ASP A 258 5.50 -0.72 11.70
CA ASP A 258 6.44 0.33 11.26
C ASP A 258 7.67 -0.31 10.58
N PRO A 259 7.90 -0.09 9.26
CA PRO A 259 9.04 -0.64 8.54
C PRO A 259 10.40 -0.19 9.10
N ASN A 260 10.45 0.99 9.73
CA ASN A 260 11.68 1.47 10.40
C ASN A 260 12.05 0.61 11.62
N LYS A 261 11.10 -0.17 12.14
CA LYS A 261 11.23 -1.01 13.34
C LYS A 261 10.70 -2.42 13.13
N ALA A 262 10.78 -2.95 11.89
CA ALA A 262 10.13 -4.20 11.48
C ALA A 262 10.41 -5.41 12.39
N ASN A 263 11.59 -5.46 13.02
CA ASN A 263 11.97 -6.53 13.96
C ASN A 263 11.22 -6.50 15.30
N GLN A 264 10.53 -5.42 15.63
CA GLN A 264 9.74 -5.27 16.85
C GLN A 264 8.30 -5.79 16.71
N PHE A 265 7.89 -6.14 15.49
CA PHE A 265 6.54 -6.57 15.16
C PHE A 265 6.48 -8.06 14.79
N PRO A 266 5.37 -8.75 15.07
CA PRO A 266 5.16 -10.15 14.67
C PRO A 266 5.26 -10.34 13.15
N ALA A 267 5.66 -11.53 12.71
CA ALA A 267 5.74 -11.85 11.29
C ALA A 267 4.38 -11.71 10.57
N GLU A 268 3.29 -12.06 11.25
CA GLU A 268 1.93 -11.98 10.70
C GLU A 268 1.50 -10.54 10.37
N SER A 269 1.86 -9.54 11.17
CA SER A 269 1.54 -8.12 10.87
C SER A 269 2.31 -7.58 9.65
N ARG A 270 3.39 -8.25 9.24
CA ARG A 270 4.22 -7.87 8.09
C ARG A 270 3.76 -8.47 6.76
N LYS A 271 2.78 -9.39 6.80
CA LYS A 271 2.19 -10.02 5.61
C LYS A 271 1.17 -9.11 4.93
N LEU A 272 1.20 -9.05 3.62
CA LEU A 272 0.13 -8.46 2.82
C LEU A 272 -0.96 -9.53 2.56
N ALA A 273 -1.75 -9.85 3.58
CA ALA A 273 -2.71 -10.95 3.57
C ALA A 273 -3.75 -10.84 2.43
N PHE A 274 -4.05 -9.63 1.97
CA PHE A 274 -4.92 -9.37 0.80
C PHE A 274 -4.42 -10.09 -0.47
N VAL A 275 -3.12 -10.35 -0.56
CA VAL A 275 -2.45 -10.99 -1.71
C VAL A 275 -1.96 -12.39 -1.38
N THR A 276 -1.52 -12.63 -0.12
CA THR A 276 -0.83 -13.86 0.25
C THR A 276 -1.74 -14.93 0.84
N ASP A 277 -2.86 -14.54 1.46
CA ASP A 277 -3.71 -15.45 2.24
C ASP A 277 -5.00 -15.78 1.48
N PRO A 278 -5.16 -17.01 1.00
CA PRO A 278 -6.43 -17.43 0.39
C PRO A 278 -7.47 -17.76 1.46
N TRP A 279 -8.73 -17.46 1.17
CA TRP A 279 -9.88 -17.73 2.00
C TRP A 279 -11.08 -18.13 1.15
N GLU A 280 -12.07 -18.78 1.72
CA GLU A 280 -13.29 -19.14 1.02
C GLU A 280 -14.13 -17.88 0.76
N PRO A 281 -14.38 -17.48 -0.51
CA PRO A 281 -15.01 -16.19 -0.81
C PRO A 281 -16.49 -16.12 -0.39
N GLY A 282 -17.15 -17.26 -0.14
CA GLY A 282 -18.54 -17.28 0.22
C GLY A 282 -19.42 -16.58 -0.83
N SER A 283 -20.46 -15.90 -0.36
CA SER A 283 -21.51 -15.31 -1.23
C SER A 283 -21.03 -14.30 -2.26
N ILE A 284 -19.85 -13.68 -2.13
CA ILE A 284 -19.31 -12.85 -3.22
C ILE A 284 -18.98 -13.66 -4.47
N PHE A 285 -18.79 -14.99 -4.34
CA PHE A 285 -18.54 -15.88 -5.46
C PHE A 285 -19.81 -16.19 -6.28
N LYS A 286 -21.01 -16.04 -5.72
CA LYS A 286 -22.28 -16.22 -6.43
C LYS A 286 -22.37 -15.36 -7.69
N THR A 287 -21.74 -14.18 -7.65
CA THR A 287 -21.61 -13.28 -8.80
C THR A 287 -20.94 -13.99 -10.00
N LEU A 288 -19.89 -14.77 -9.76
CA LEU A 288 -19.20 -15.51 -10.83
C LEU A 288 -20.02 -16.70 -11.32
N THR A 289 -20.69 -17.39 -10.42
CA THR A 289 -21.59 -18.51 -10.77
C THR A 289 -22.73 -18.06 -11.67
N ILE A 290 -23.34 -16.92 -11.33
CA ILE A 290 -24.43 -16.34 -12.12
C ILE A 290 -23.91 -15.77 -13.43
N ALA A 291 -22.78 -15.05 -13.42
CA ALA A 291 -22.15 -14.56 -14.65
C ALA A 291 -21.85 -15.74 -15.62
N SER A 292 -21.38 -16.87 -15.09
CA SER A 292 -21.17 -18.09 -15.86
C SER A 292 -22.47 -18.62 -16.48
N ALA A 293 -23.57 -18.63 -15.71
CA ALA A 293 -24.86 -19.11 -16.20
C ALA A 293 -25.41 -18.21 -17.31
N LEU A 294 -25.24 -16.90 -17.22
CA LEU A 294 -25.63 -15.95 -18.25
C LEU A 294 -24.76 -16.09 -19.51
N GLU A 295 -23.44 -16.13 -19.35
CA GLU A 295 -22.49 -16.22 -20.46
C GLU A 295 -22.67 -17.51 -21.27
N HIS A 296 -22.92 -18.62 -20.59
CA HIS A 296 -23.21 -19.90 -21.24
C HIS A 296 -24.69 -20.05 -21.66
N LYS A 297 -25.51 -18.98 -21.53
CA LYS A 297 -26.93 -18.95 -21.91
C LYS A 297 -27.78 -20.05 -21.26
N VAL A 298 -27.40 -20.47 -20.05
CA VAL A 298 -28.13 -21.48 -19.26
C VAL A 298 -29.33 -20.84 -18.54
N ALA A 299 -29.22 -19.57 -18.21
CA ALA A 299 -30.27 -18.79 -17.58
C ALA A 299 -30.23 -17.35 -18.05
N LYS A 300 -31.33 -16.62 -17.86
CA LYS A 300 -31.44 -15.15 -18.02
C LYS A 300 -31.76 -14.53 -16.67
N PRO A 301 -31.61 -13.21 -16.49
CA PRO A 301 -31.94 -12.53 -15.23
C PRO A 301 -33.34 -12.83 -14.71
N GLU A 302 -34.32 -13.04 -15.61
CA GLU A 302 -35.73 -13.29 -15.30
C GLU A 302 -36.07 -14.78 -15.13
N THR A 303 -35.13 -15.68 -15.42
CA THR A 303 -35.34 -17.13 -15.23
C THR A 303 -35.62 -17.43 -13.77
N LYS A 304 -36.73 -18.14 -13.51
CA LYS A 304 -37.17 -18.47 -12.16
C LYS A 304 -36.70 -19.86 -11.72
N PHE A 305 -36.30 -19.94 -10.45
CA PHE A 305 -35.98 -21.22 -9.78
C PHE A 305 -36.81 -21.31 -8.50
N PHE A 306 -37.36 -22.51 -8.25
CA PHE A 306 -38.04 -22.79 -7.01
C PHE A 306 -37.02 -23.04 -5.89
N CYS A 307 -37.04 -22.27 -4.81
CA CYS A 307 -36.01 -22.27 -3.77
C CYS A 307 -36.39 -23.13 -2.54
N GLU A 308 -37.30 -24.10 -2.70
CA GLU A 308 -37.64 -25.15 -1.70
C GLU A 308 -37.89 -24.61 -0.29
N TYR A 309 -38.53 -23.44 -0.18
CA TYR A 309 -38.76 -22.76 1.11
C TYR A 309 -37.49 -22.61 1.96
N GLY A 310 -36.37 -22.32 1.30
CA GLY A 310 -35.08 -22.01 1.92
C GLY A 310 -34.21 -23.22 2.30
N LYS A 311 -34.57 -24.47 1.88
CA LYS A 311 -33.80 -25.66 2.24
C LYS A 311 -33.92 -26.79 1.24
N ILE A 312 -32.81 -27.20 0.63
CA ILE A 312 -32.76 -28.32 -0.33
C ILE A 312 -31.89 -29.47 0.19
N LYS A 313 -32.34 -30.72 -0.02
CA LYS A 313 -31.54 -31.91 0.27
C LYS A 313 -30.69 -32.26 -0.95
N VAL A 314 -29.36 -32.19 -0.80
CA VAL A 314 -28.39 -32.57 -1.83
C VAL A 314 -27.65 -33.81 -1.35
N GLN A 315 -27.91 -34.97 -1.97
CA GLN A 315 -27.47 -36.27 -1.47
C GLN A 315 -27.98 -36.47 -0.02
N ASN A 316 -27.07 -36.69 0.94
CA ASN A 316 -27.43 -36.90 2.36
C ASN A 316 -27.24 -35.63 3.21
N HIS A 317 -27.05 -34.47 2.61
CA HIS A 317 -26.80 -33.22 3.30
C HIS A 317 -27.86 -32.17 2.97
N TRP A 318 -28.17 -31.33 3.95
CA TRP A 318 -29.04 -30.19 3.75
C TRP A 318 -28.22 -28.95 3.38
N VAL A 319 -28.61 -28.26 2.33
CA VAL A 319 -28.16 -26.92 1.96
C VAL A 319 -29.28 -25.96 2.33
N SER A 320 -29.00 -24.96 3.17
CA SER A 320 -29.97 -24.01 3.68
C SER A 320 -29.56 -22.59 3.29
N GLU A 321 -30.52 -21.66 3.32
CA GLU A 321 -30.22 -20.24 3.26
C GLU A 321 -29.37 -19.81 4.47
N ALA A 322 -28.78 -18.62 4.39
CA ALA A 322 -27.93 -18.09 5.46
C ALA A 322 -28.73 -17.78 6.73
N GLU A 323 -29.98 -17.35 6.57
CA GLU A 323 -30.90 -17.02 7.63
C GLU A 323 -32.04 -18.05 7.68
N THR A 324 -32.36 -18.54 8.88
CA THR A 324 -33.39 -19.59 9.07
C THR A 324 -34.81 -19.11 8.79
N HIS A 325 -35.05 -17.81 8.82
CA HIS A 325 -36.36 -17.22 8.51
C HIS A 325 -36.60 -17.00 7.00
N GLU A 326 -35.57 -17.08 6.17
CA GLU A 326 -35.68 -16.94 4.71
C GLU A 326 -36.35 -18.18 4.09
N LYS A 327 -37.62 -18.06 3.72
CA LYS A 327 -38.43 -19.15 3.12
C LYS A 327 -38.87 -18.77 1.72
N PHE A 328 -37.91 -18.76 0.81
CA PHE A 328 -38.19 -18.39 -0.58
C PHE A 328 -38.87 -19.53 -1.35
N GLU A 329 -39.92 -19.22 -2.10
CA GLU A 329 -40.55 -20.12 -3.07
C GLU A 329 -39.87 -19.97 -4.44
N TRP A 330 -40.33 -19.07 -5.26
CA TRP A 330 -39.83 -18.80 -6.58
C TRP A 330 -39.03 -17.49 -6.58
N LEU A 331 -37.77 -17.59 -6.96
CA LEU A 331 -36.91 -16.44 -7.16
C LEU A 331 -36.44 -16.37 -8.61
N THR A 332 -36.38 -15.18 -9.19
CA THR A 332 -35.64 -14.95 -10.44
C THR A 332 -34.13 -15.06 -10.17
N VAL A 333 -33.32 -15.24 -11.20
CA VAL A 333 -31.84 -15.19 -11.07
C VAL A 333 -31.40 -13.87 -10.47
N SER A 334 -32.07 -12.77 -10.81
CA SER A 334 -31.85 -11.44 -10.22
C SER A 334 -32.13 -11.44 -8.71
N ASP A 335 -33.25 -12.02 -8.29
CA ASP A 335 -33.61 -12.10 -6.86
C ASP A 335 -32.71 -13.07 -6.08
N ILE A 336 -32.28 -14.16 -6.71
CA ILE A 336 -31.30 -15.10 -6.12
C ILE A 336 -29.99 -14.37 -5.77
N LEU A 337 -29.52 -13.47 -6.64
CA LEU A 337 -28.34 -12.66 -6.35
C LEU A 337 -28.65 -11.58 -5.30
N LYS A 338 -29.81 -10.90 -5.41
CA LYS A 338 -30.28 -9.83 -4.55
C LYS A 338 -30.37 -10.27 -3.09
N PHE A 339 -31.07 -11.37 -2.83
CA PHE A 339 -31.25 -11.95 -1.49
C PHE A 339 -30.17 -12.96 -1.11
N SER A 340 -29.20 -13.17 -1.99
CA SER A 340 -28.08 -14.07 -1.74
C SER A 340 -28.46 -15.54 -1.46
N SER A 341 -29.53 -16.06 -2.13
CA SER A 341 -30.03 -17.42 -1.93
C SER A 341 -28.98 -18.50 -2.22
N ASN A 342 -28.70 -19.36 -1.24
CA ASN A 342 -27.83 -20.53 -1.41
C ASN A 342 -28.54 -21.63 -2.22
N VAL A 343 -29.83 -21.83 -1.96
CA VAL A 343 -30.64 -22.85 -2.63
C VAL A 343 -30.80 -22.49 -4.11
N GLY A 344 -31.17 -21.24 -4.41
CA GLY A 344 -31.30 -20.76 -5.78
C GLY A 344 -29.99 -20.87 -6.56
N THR A 345 -28.86 -20.47 -5.95
CA THR A 345 -27.53 -20.56 -6.57
C THR A 345 -27.11 -22.02 -6.81
N THR A 346 -27.43 -22.92 -5.88
CA THR A 346 -27.22 -24.39 -6.07
C THR A 346 -27.96 -24.91 -7.30
N LYS A 347 -29.23 -24.54 -7.49
CA LYS A 347 -30.02 -24.98 -8.65
C LYS A 347 -29.51 -24.39 -9.98
N ILE A 348 -29.08 -23.14 -9.96
CA ILE A 348 -28.40 -22.53 -11.12
C ILE A 348 -27.14 -23.34 -11.46
N ALA A 349 -26.32 -23.69 -10.47
CA ALA A 349 -25.09 -24.45 -10.69
C ALA A 349 -25.36 -25.87 -11.21
N PHE A 350 -26.43 -26.53 -10.79
CA PHE A 350 -26.83 -27.83 -11.32
C PHE A 350 -27.24 -27.75 -12.79
N SER A 351 -27.96 -26.70 -13.18
CA SER A 351 -28.29 -26.42 -14.58
C SER A 351 -27.04 -26.04 -15.40
N LEU A 352 -26.13 -25.29 -14.83
CA LEU A 352 -24.86 -24.86 -15.47
C LEU A 352 -23.90 -26.03 -15.67
N LYS A 353 -23.81 -26.94 -14.70
CA LYS A 353 -22.84 -28.04 -14.57
C LYS A 353 -21.41 -27.54 -14.31
N TYR A 354 -20.62 -28.35 -13.60
CA TYR A 354 -19.25 -27.96 -13.19
C TYR A 354 -18.32 -27.57 -14.34
N PRO A 355 -18.27 -28.27 -15.50
CA PRO A 355 -17.34 -27.91 -16.57
C PRO A 355 -17.49 -26.46 -17.08
N ARG A 356 -18.72 -25.95 -17.18
CA ARG A 356 -18.98 -24.56 -17.62
C ARG A 356 -18.62 -23.55 -16.54
N LEU A 357 -18.92 -23.87 -15.26
CA LEU A 357 -18.50 -23.02 -14.14
C LEU A 357 -16.97 -22.96 -14.09
N ARG A 358 -16.30 -24.11 -14.28
CA ARG A 358 -14.85 -24.19 -14.29
C ARG A 358 -14.23 -23.42 -15.47
N ASP A 359 -14.82 -23.48 -16.67
CA ASP A 359 -14.38 -22.68 -17.82
C ASP A 359 -14.37 -21.18 -17.49
N THR A 360 -15.43 -20.70 -16.85
CA THR A 360 -15.49 -19.30 -16.40
C THR A 360 -14.41 -19.00 -15.34
N MET A 361 -14.23 -19.86 -14.35
CA MET A 361 -13.18 -19.70 -13.35
C MET A 361 -11.79 -19.64 -13.99
N ASP A 362 -11.52 -20.47 -15.00
CA ASP A 362 -10.26 -20.51 -15.74
C ASP A 362 -10.06 -19.24 -16.59
N LYS A 363 -11.11 -18.73 -17.26
CA LYS A 363 -11.07 -17.45 -17.98
C LYS A 363 -10.80 -16.26 -17.06
N PHE A 364 -11.34 -16.28 -15.84
CA PHE A 364 -11.02 -15.29 -14.80
C PHE A 364 -9.67 -15.53 -14.13
N MET A 365 -8.92 -16.54 -14.59
CA MET A 365 -7.62 -16.96 -14.05
C MET A 365 -7.64 -17.18 -12.53
N LEU A 366 -8.74 -17.69 -11.98
CA LEU A 366 -8.77 -18.15 -10.60
C LEU A 366 -7.91 -19.42 -10.43
N GLY A 367 -7.28 -19.56 -9.27
CA GLY A 367 -6.33 -20.65 -9.04
C GLY A 367 -4.94 -20.43 -9.65
N GLN A 368 -4.70 -19.24 -10.21
CA GLN A 368 -3.42 -18.80 -10.78
C GLN A 368 -2.99 -17.50 -10.12
N LYS A 369 -1.67 -17.24 -10.09
CA LYS A 369 -1.15 -15.94 -9.64
C LYS A 369 -1.60 -14.83 -10.60
N THR A 370 -1.94 -13.67 -10.08
CA THR A 370 -2.29 -12.51 -10.89
C THR A 370 -1.07 -11.87 -11.56
N GLY A 371 0.11 -12.10 -10.96
CA GLY A 371 1.38 -11.54 -11.41
C GLY A 371 1.60 -10.10 -10.93
N ILE A 372 0.93 -9.68 -9.86
CA ILE A 372 1.23 -8.41 -9.18
C ILE A 372 2.67 -8.39 -8.67
N GLU A 373 3.31 -7.23 -8.70
CA GLU A 373 4.74 -7.07 -8.40
C GLU A 373 5.08 -7.10 -6.90
N VAL A 374 4.29 -7.82 -6.09
CA VAL A 374 4.55 -8.02 -4.64
C VAL A 374 4.93 -9.47 -4.37
N SER A 375 5.88 -9.68 -3.48
CA SER A 375 6.33 -11.03 -3.13
C SER A 375 5.30 -11.81 -2.31
N GLY A 376 5.31 -13.14 -2.45
CA GLY A 376 4.47 -14.03 -1.62
C GLY A 376 3.05 -14.24 -2.13
N GLU A 377 2.71 -13.80 -3.36
CA GLU A 377 1.39 -13.98 -3.93
C GLU A 377 0.96 -15.46 -3.94
N SER A 378 -0.26 -15.72 -3.41
CA SER A 378 -0.91 -17.03 -3.46
C SER A 378 -1.74 -17.19 -4.73
N LYS A 379 -1.70 -18.38 -5.31
CA LYS A 379 -2.58 -18.75 -6.43
C LYS A 379 -4.00 -19.12 -6.02
N GLY A 380 -4.28 -19.23 -4.71
CA GLY A 380 -5.54 -19.80 -4.23
C GLY A 380 -5.58 -21.33 -4.35
N ILE A 381 -6.74 -21.91 -4.04
CA ILE A 381 -6.96 -23.37 -4.06
C ILE A 381 -8.22 -23.68 -4.86
N LEU A 382 -8.06 -24.32 -6.00
CA LEU A 382 -9.13 -24.90 -6.81
C LEU A 382 -8.85 -26.39 -6.99
N SER A 383 -9.51 -27.21 -6.20
CA SER A 383 -9.18 -28.64 -6.05
C SER A 383 -9.55 -29.50 -7.27
N TYR A 384 -10.53 -29.06 -8.09
CA TYR A 384 -11.06 -29.85 -9.21
C TYR A 384 -10.74 -29.21 -10.57
N LYS A 385 -10.40 -30.04 -11.57
CA LYS A 385 -10.21 -29.63 -12.97
C LYS A 385 -11.54 -29.73 -13.74
N ALA A 386 -11.64 -29.10 -14.89
CA ALA A 386 -12.86 -29.10 -15.72
C ALA A 386 -13.39 -30.51 -16.09
N LYS A 387 -12.47 -31.45 -16.29
CA LYS A 387 -12.79 -32.86 -16.63
C LYS A 387 -13.17 -33.73 -15.42
N ASP A 388 -12.98 -33.26 -14.20
CA ASP A 388 -13.20 -34.05 -12.99
C ASP A 388 -14.71 -34.24 -12.76
N LYS A 389 -15.09 -35.45 -12.32
CA LYS A 389 -16.45 -35.74 -11.87
C LYS A 389 -16.65 -35.15 -10.47
N VAL A 390 -17.31 -34.00 -10.40
CA VAL A 390 -17.61 -33.33 -9.14
C VAL A 390 -18.95 -33.79 -8.61
N ARG A 391 -19.00 -34.18 -7.33
CA ARG A 391 -20.23 -34.63 -6.66
C ARG A 391 -21.23 -33.45 -6.56
N PRO A 392 -22.55 -33.71 -6.60
CA PRO A 392 -23.56 -32.66 -6.50
C PRO A 392 -23.39 -31.76 -5.28
N LEU A 393 -23.10 -32.30 -4.09
CA LEU A 393 -22.85 -31.51 -2.89
C LEU A 393 -21.63 -30.59 -3.05
N THR A 394 -20.54 -31.08 -3.64
CA THR A 394 -19.34 -30.30 -3.91
C THR A 394 -19.64 -29.15 -4.89
N LEU A 395 -20.39 -29.44 -5.97
CA LEU A 395 -20.79 -28.40 -6.93
C LEU A 395 -21.67 -27.34 -6.26
N SER A 396 -22.60 -27.78 -5.41
CA SER A 396 -23.42 -26.86 -4.60
C SER A 396 -22.54 -25.92 -3.76
N ASN A 397 -21.61 -26.48 -2.98
CA ASN A 397 -20.71 -25.68 -2.12
C ASN A 397 -19.86 -24.71 -2.94
N ILE A 398 -19.25 -25.16 -4.03
CA ILE A 398 -18.44 -24.29 -4.92
C ILE A 398 -19.29 -23.15 -5.46
N SER A 399 -20.57 -23.40 -5.80
CA SER A 399 -21.43 -22.40 -6.42
C SER A 399 -21.64 -21.14 -5.57
N PHE A 400 -21.58 -21.27 -4.25
CA PHE A 400 -21.67 -20.14 -3.33
C PHE A 400 -20.35 -19.87 -2.57
N GLY A 401 -19.22 -20.33 -3.13
CA GLY A 401 -17.87 -19.97 -2.71
C GLY A 401 -17.32 -20.72 -1.51
N GLN A 402 -17.81 -21.95 -1.24
CA GLN A 402 -17.23 -22.87 -0.25
C GLN A 402 -16.52 -24.04 -0.95
N GLY A 403 -15.50 -24.62 -0.29
CA GLY A 403 -14.68 -25.71 -0.87
C GLY A 403 -13.70 -25.23 -1.94
N ILE A 404 -13.55 -23.94 -2.13
CA ILE A 404 -12.51 -23.26 -2.92
C ILE A 404 -11.91 -22.13 -2.08
N ALA A 405 -10.67 -21.78 -2.35
CA ALA A 405 -10.07 -20.61 -1.68
C ALA A 405 -9.43 -19.69 -2.72
N THR A 406 -9.75 -18.39 -2.62
CA THR A 406 -9.22 -17.32 -3.46
C THR A 406 -8.57 -16.26 -2.61
N THR A 407 -7.64 -15.49 -3.16
CA THR A 407 -7.17 -14.27 -2.48
C THR A 407 -8.17 -13.13 -2.68
N ALA A 408 -8.12 -12.15 -1.80
CA ALA A 408 -8.93 -10.93 -1.95
C ALA A 408 -8.59 -10.20 -3.26
N LEU A 409 -7.32 -10.20 -3.68
CA LEU A 409 -6.89 -9.64 -4.96
C LEU A 409 -7.53 -10.34 -6.17
N GLN A 410 -7.65 -11.68 -6.14
CA GLN A 410 -8.32 -12.42 -7.21
C GLN A 410 -9.80 -12.07 -7.30
N MET A 411 -10.48 -11.91 -6.17
CA MET A 411 -11.88 -11.47 -6.15
C MET A 411 -12.03 -10.02 -6.62
N LEU A 412 -11.14 -9.12 -6.18
CA LEU A 412 -11.11 -7.73 -6.63
C LEU A 412 -10.98 -7.65 -8.16
N ARG A 413 -10.04 -8.39 -8.75
CA ARG A 413 -9.86 -8.50 -10.20
C ARG A 413 -11.10 -9.07 -10.89
N SER A 414 -11.76 -10.06 -10.30
CA SER A 414 -12.94 -10.69 -10.89
C SER A 414 -14.11 -9.70 -11.01
N TYR A 415 -14.30 -8.84 -10.02
CA TYR A 415 -15.32 -7.79 -10.10
C TYR A 415 -14.94 -6.65 -11.05
N ALA A 416 -13.65 -6.39 -11.24
CA ALA A 416 -13.21 -5.45 -12.28
C ALA A 416 -13.63 -5.90 -13.69
N VAL A 417 -13.65 -7.21 -13.96
CA VAL A 417 -14.17 -7.75 -15.23
C VAL A 417 -15.64 -7.32 -15.46
N ILE A 418 -16.44 -7.34 -14.42
CA ILE A 418 -17.85 -6.90 -14.54
C ILE A 418 -17.92 -5.39 -14.71
N ALA A 419 -17.19 -4.64 -13.89
CA ALA A 419 -17.21 -3.18 -13.89
C ALA A 419 -16.74 -2.56 -15.21
N ASN A 420 -15.75 -3.19 -15.88
CA ASN A 420 -15.16 -2.68 -17.12
C ASN A 420 -15.82 -3.19 -18.41
N GLY A 421 -16.88 -4.01 -18.32
CA GLY A 421 -17.60 -4.53 -19.48
C GLY A 421 -17.07 -5.83 -20.05
N GLY A 422 -16.34 -6.64 -19.26
CA GLY A 422 -15.99 -8.01 -19.58
C GLY A 422 -14.51 -8.31 -19.84
N TYR A 423 -13.61 -7.39 -19.46
CA TYR A 423 -12.16 -7.53 -19.72
C TYR A 423 -11.38 -7.91 -18.46
N LEU A 424 -10.55 -8.93 -18.57
CA LEU A 424 -9.63 -9.33 -17.50
C LEU A 424 -8.38 -8.45 -17.51
N VAL A 425 -8.19 -7.67 -16.47
CA VAL A 425 -7.00 -6.81 -16.31
C VAL A 425 -5.98 -7.48 -15.38
N LYS A 426 -4.69 -7.28 -15.65
CA LYS A 426 -3.62 -7.69 -14.74
C LYS A 426 -3.46 -6.63 -13.66
N PRO A 427 -3.64 -6.96 -12.37
CA PRO A 427 -3.35 -6.03 -11.29
C PRO A 427 -1.87 -5.62 -11.29
N THR A 428 -1.60 -4.35 -11.10
CA THR A 428 -0.24 -3.82 -10.96
C THR A 428 -0.16 -2.81 -9.83
N ILE A 429 0.92 -2.88 -9.06
CA ILE A 429 1.25 -1.89 -8.03
C ILE A 429 2.09 -0.73 -8.59
N LEU A 430 2.63 -0.91 -9.80
CA LEU A 430 3.46 0.07 -10.48
C LEU A 430 2.60 1.01 -11.32
N ARG A 431 3.01 2.26 -11.42
CA ARG A 431 2.36 3.25 -12.28
C ARG A 431 2.45 2.82 -13.75
N SER A 432 1.33 2.78 -14.43
CA SER A 432 1.24 2.35 -15.83
C SER A 432 0.46 3.30 -16.73
N ASP A 433 -0.66 3.83 -16.27
CA ASP A 433 -1.61 4.70 -17.02
C ASP A 433 -2.14 4.10 -18.34
N LYS A 434 -1.85 2.81 -18.61
CA LYS A 434 -2.24 2.14 -19.85
C LYS A 434 -3.51 1.32 -19.63
N SER A 435 -4.53 1.60 -20.43
CA SER A 435 -5.73 0.75 -20.48
C SER A 435 -5.36 -0.66 -20.96
N GLN A 436 -5.93 -1.67 -20.31
CA GLN A 436 -5.81 -3.08 -20.68
C GLN A 436 -7.08 -3.61 -21.35
N LEU A 437 -8.00 -2.74 -21.76
CA LEU A 437 -9.26 -3.12 -22.40
C LEU A 437 -9.04 -3.45 -23.88
N THR A 438 -8.37 -4.58 -24.14
CA THR A 438 -8.11 -5.07 -25.49
C THR A 438 -8.97 -6.31 -25.80
N PRO A 439 -9.30 -6.59 -27.09
CA PRO A 439 -10.11 -7.74 -27.46
C PRO A 439 -9.61 -9.08 -26.88
N GLU A 440 -8.30 -9.26 -26.77
CA GLU A 440 -7.64 -10.47 -26.25
C GLU A 440 -7.93 -10.69 -24.77
N ASN A 441 -8.18 -9.61 -24.03
CA ASN A 441 -8.43 -9.64 -22.59
C ASN A 441 -9.93 -9.82 -22.28
N ARG A 442 -10.83 -9.88 -23.28
CA ARG A 442 -12.26 -10.07 -23.05
C ARG A 442 -12.55 -11.53 -22.64
N VAL A 443 -13.13 -11.71 -21.47
CA VAL A 443 -13.41 -13.05 -20.87
C VAL A 443 -14.91 -13.35 -20.72
N ILE A 444 -15.74 -12.32 -20.70
CA ILE A 444 -17.21 -12.39 -20.82
C ILE A 444 -17.72 -11.34 -21.78
N SER A 445 -18.92 -11.57 -22.33
CA SER A 445 -19.59 -10.62 -23.22
C SER A 445 -19.97 -9.32 -22.49
N ALA A 446 -20.08 -8.22 -23.25
CA ALA A 446 -20.58 -6.96 -22.71
C ALA A 446 -22.04 -7.09 -22.21
N GLU A 447 -22.82 -7.95 -22.87
CA GLU A 447 -24.19 -8.26 -22.46
C GLU A 447 -24.24 -8.87 -21.07
N THR A 448 -23.40 -9.90 -20.82
CA THR A 448 -23.28 -10.54 -19.51
C THR A 448 -22.80 -9.55 -18.44
N ALA A 449 -21.77 -8.73 -18.73
CA ALA A 449 -21.25 -7.74 -17.80
C ALA A 449 -22.30 -6.68 -17.43
N ASN A 450 -23.05 -6.18 -18.40
CA ASN A 450 -24.12 -5.20 -18.18
C ASN A 450 -25.30 -5.79 -17.39
N ALA A 451 -25.71 -7.03 -17.69
CA ALA A 451 -26.75 -7.73 -16.94
C ALA A 451 -26.31 -7.95 -15.48
N MET A 452 -25.06 -8.37 -15.25
CA MET A 452 -24.50 -8.53 -13.92
C MET A 452 -24.44 -7.21 -13.15
N THR A 453 -24.04 -6.11 -13.80
CA THR A 453 -24.01 -4.77 -13.19
C THR A 453 -25.41 -4.36 -12.71
N LYS A 454 -26.45 -4.51 -13.55
CA LYS A 454 -27.84 -4.21 -13.16
C LYS A 454 -28.31 -5.05 -11.96
N MET A 455 -28.01 -6.34 -11.96
CA MET A 455 -28.38 -7.21 -10.84
C MET A 455 -27.61 -6.84 -9.55
N LEU A 456 -26.33 -6.47 -9.65
CA LEU A 456 -25.53 -6.03 -8.51
C LEU A 456 -25.98 -4.67 -7.95
N ILE A 457 -26.52 -3.77 -8.78
CA ILE A 457 -27.21 -2.55 -8.31
C ILE A 457 -28.41 -2.95 -7.45
N GLY A 458 -29.22 -3.92 -7.88
CA GLY A 458 -30.36 -4.43 -7.12
C GLY A 458 -29.97 -4.98 -5.74
N VAL A 459 -28.79 -5.60 -5.60
CA VAL A 459 -28.28 -6.06 -4.30
C VAL A 459 -28.08 -4.89 -3.33
N VAL A 460 -27.65 -3.73 -3.82
CA VAL A 460 -27.37 -2.55 -2.99
C VAL A 460 -28.63 -1.69 -2.80
N SER A 461 -29.46 -1.56 -3.82
CA SER A 461 -30.66 -0.72 -3.74
C SER A 461 -31.81 -1.34 -2.96
N GLU A 462 -31.96 -2.68 -3.01
CA GLU A 462 -33.14 -3.37 -2.48
C GLU A 462 -32.80 -4.66 -1.72
N GLY A 463 -31.53 -5.05 -1.66
CA GLY A 463 -31.09 -6.34 -1.13
C GLY A 463 -30.16 -6.22 0.07
N THR A 464 -29.32 -7.23 0.23
CA THR A 464 -28.41 -7.43 1.39
C THR A 464 -27.26 -6.42 1.49
N GLY A 465 -27.09 -5.53 0.51
CA GLY A 465 -25.98 -4.58 0.41
C GLY A 465 -26.33 -3.13 0.69
N ASP A 466 -27.46 -2.85 1.30
CA ASP A 466 -28.01 -1.51 1.49
C ASP A 466 -27.11 -0.55 2.28
N GLU A 467 -26.31 -1.05 3.20
CA GLU A 467 -25.29 -0.27 3.94
C GLU A 467 -24.21 0.37 3.03
N ALA A 468 -24.06 -0.16 1.80
CA ALA A 468 -23.14 0.39 0.81
C ALA A 468 -23.72 1.54 -0.01
N ARG A 469 -25.01 1.91 0.15
CA ARG A 469 -25.65 3.00 -0.61
C ARG A 469 -24.90 4.32 -0.41
N ILE A 470 -24.69 5.02 -1.53
CA ILE A 470 -24.09 6.35 -1.54
C ILE A 470 -25.08 7.29 -2.22
N PRO A 471 -25.52 8.39 -1.57
CA PRO A 471 -26.43 9.35 -2.18
C PRO A 471 -25.89 9.82 -3.53
N HIS A 472 -26.78 9.96 -4.52
CA HIS A 472 -26.50 10.43 -5.88
C HIS A 472 -25.63 9.51 -6.75
N TYR A 473 -25.24 8.31 -6.26
CA TYR A 473 -24.49 7.35 -7.05
C TYR A 473 -25.16 5.98 -7.05
N GLU A 474 -25.22 5.35 -8.23
CA GLU A 474 -25.58 3.95 -8.33
C GLU A 474 -24.37 3.09 -7.95
N ILE A 475 -24.57 2.19 -7.01
CA ILE A 475 -23.54 1.27 -6.54
C ILE A 475 -23.94 -0.16 -6.89
N ALA A 476 -23.07 -0.84 -7.58
CA ALA A 476 -23.14 -2.27 -7.83
C ALA A 476 -22.24 -3.01 -6.81
N GLY A 477 -22.78 -3.99 -6.10
CA GLY A 477 -21.96 -4.68 -5.08
C GLY A 477 -22.60 -5.94 -4.55
N LYS A 478 -21.83 -6.68 -3.74
CA LYS A 478 -22.26 -7.93 -3.11
C LYS A 478 -21.63 -8.09 -1.73
N THR A 479 -22.47 -8.45 -0.77
CA THR A 479 -22.05 -8.89 0.58
C THR A 479 -21.54 -10.32 0.55
N GLY A 480 -20.60 -10.62 1.42
CA GLY A 480 -20.14 -11.98 1.71
C GLY A 480 -20.04 -12.22 3.21
N THR A 481 -20.52 -13.37 3.64
CA THR A 481 -20.33 -13.89 4.98
C THR A 481 -19.92 -15.34 4.82
N ALA A 482 -18.62 -15.57 4.88
CA ALA A 482 -18.03 -16.90 4.70
C ALA A 482 -17.65 -17.48 6.06
N GLN A 483 -17.84 -18.78 6.25
CA GLN A 483 -17.32 -19.47 7.44
C GLN A 483 -15.79 -19.47 7.39
N ARG A 484 -15.17 -19.15 8.50
CA ARG A 484 -13.71 -19.12 8.62
C ARG A 484 -13.18 -20.53 8.88
N VAL A 485 -12.29 -21.00 8.03
CA VAL A 485 -11.57 -22.26 8.25
C VAL A 485 -10.51 -22.06 9.31
N ALA A 486 -10.58 -22.80 10.42
CA ALA A 486 -9.61 -22.77 11.50
C ALA A 486 -9.51 -24.13 12.19
N ASN A 487 -8.31 -24.53 12.57
CA ASN A 487 -8.05 -25.76 13.35
C ASN A 487 -8.70 -27.05 12.79
N GLY A 488 -8.74 -27.19 11.44
CA GLY A 488 -9.31 -28.36 10.78
C GLY A 488 -10.85 -28.39 10.70
N GLY A 489 -11.52 -27.28 11.05
CA GLY A 489 -12.97 -27.10 10.97
C GLY A 489 -13.33 -25.64 10.65
N TYR A 490 -14.58 -25.29 10.95
CA TYR A 490 -15.06 -23.91 10.82
C TYR A 490 -15.16 -23.26 12.19
N SER A 491 -14.63 -22.02 12.34
CA SER A 491 -14.74 -21.23 13.57
C SER A 491 -14.80 -19.73 13.25
N GLY A 492 -15.97 -19.13 13.46
CA GLY A 492 -16.24 -17.75 13.14
C GLY A 492 -16.49 -17.49 11.66
N TYR A 493 -16.48 -16.22 11.26
CA TYR A 493 -16.86 -15.77 9.94
C TYR A 493 -15.82 -14.77 9.38
N VAL A 494 -15.77 -14.67 8.06
CA VAL A 494 -15.15 -13.56 7.33
C VAL A 494 -16.28 -12.73 6.74
N ALA A 495 -16.44 -11.52 7.24
CA ALA A 495 -17.39 -10.54 6.72
C ALA A 495 -16.74 -9.75 5.60
N SER A 496 -17.35 -9.70 4.41
CA SER A 496 -16.77 -9.02 3.26
C SER A 496 -17.83 -8.24 2.46
N PHE A 497 -17.37 -7.20 1.77
CA PHE A 497 -18.14 -6.49 0.76
C PHE A 497 -17.24 -6.16 -0.41
N ILE A 498 -17.75 -6.35 -1.62
CA ILE A 498 -17.06 -5.98 -2.86
C ILE A 498 -18.04 -5.29 -3.80
N GLY A 499 -17.61 -4.22 -4.45
CA GLY A 499 -18.46 -3.47 -5.35
C GLY A 499 -17.73 -2.35 -6.06
N PHE A 500 -18.50 -1.59 -6.84
CA PHE A 500 -18.01 -0.47 -7.63
C PHE A 500 -19.13 0.55 -7.89
N PRO A 501 -18.80 1.84 -8.02
CA PRO A 501 -19.75 2.85 -8.48
C PRO A 501 -19.99 2.70 -9.99
N VAL A 502 -21.23 2.90 -10.39
CA VAL A 502 -21.67 2.88 -11.80
C VAL A 502 -21.78 4.33 -12.30
N ASN A 503 -21.64 4.54 -13.62
CA ASN A 503 -21.76 5.86 -14.24
C ASN A 503 -20.77 6.91 -13.71
N VAL A 504 -19.50 6.51 -13.55
CA VAL A 504 -18.39 7.38 -13.14
C VAL A 504 -17.36 7.52 -14.26
N ASN A 505 -16.57 8.61 -14.24
CA ASN A 505 -15.56 8.88 -15.26
C ASN A 505 -14.46 7.82 -15.33
N LYS A 506 -13.95 7.43 -14.16
CA LYS A 506 -12.96 6.34 -14.04
C LYS A 506 -13.54 5.23 -13.17
N LYS A 507 -13.67 4.06 -13.74
CA LYS A 507 -14.21 2.88 -13.06
C LYS A 507 -13.18 2.31 -12.09
N PHE A 508 -13.59 2.08 -10.87
CA PHE A 508 -12.76 1.43 -9.87
C PHE A 508 -13.58 0.43 -9.05
N VAL A 509 -12.92 -0.57 -8.53
CA VAL A 509 -13.52 -1.61 -7.69
C VAL A 509 -12.90 -1.58 -6.32
N VAL A 510 -13.72 -1.77 -5.30
CA VAL A 510 -13.30 -1.83 -3.90
C VAL A 510 -13.74 -3.15 -3.30
N LEU A 511 -12.82 -3.81 -2.60
CA LEU A 511 -13.10 -4.95 -1.73
C LEU A 511 -12.63 -4.63 -0.32
N ALA A 512 -13.46 -4.90 0.67
CA ALA A 512 -13.09 -4.85 2.09
C ALA A 512 -13.57 -6.11 2.80
N TYR A 513 -12.79 -6.57 3.78
CA TYR A 513 -13.18 -7.68 4.65
C TYR A 513 -12.65 -7.50 6.07
N VAL A 514 -13.38 -8.09 7.03
CA VAL A 514 -12.95 -8.26 8.41
C VAL A 514 -13.01 -9.74 8.74
N ASP A 515 -11.88 -10.30 9.18
CA ASP A 515 -11.75 -11.71 9.57
C ASP A 515 -12.08 -11.85 11.05
N HIS A 516 -13.02 -12.75 11.34
CA HIS A 516 -13.46 -13.10 12.68
C HIS A 516 -13.97 -11.90 13.52
N PRO A 517 -14.95 -11.12 13.02
CA PRO A 517 -15.62 -10.12 13.86
C PRO A 517 -16.37 -10.81 15.00
N THR A 518 -16.19 -10.32 16.24
CA THR A 518 -16.77 -10.92 17.46
C THR A 518 -17.72 -9.97 18.19
N ALA A 519 -17.81 -8.71 17.75
CA ALA A 519 -18.68 -7.70 18.32
C ALA A 519 -19.40 -6.89 17.24
N ASN A 520 -20.54 -6.30 17.57
CA ASN A 520 -21.31 -5.38 16.73
C ASN A 520 -21.67 -5.93 15.33
N GLY A 521 -21.97 -7.22 15.25
CA GLY A 521 -22.33 -7.92 14.01
C GLY A 521 -21.20 -8.73 13.39
N TYR A 522 -21.59 -9.67 12.52
CA TYR A 522 -20.67 -10.58 11.82
C TYR A 522 -21.00 -10.75 10.34
N TYR A 523 -22.08 -10.14 9.84
CA TYR A 523 -22.47 -10.17 8.43
C TYR A 523 -21.70 -9.11 7.62
N GLY A 524 -21.52 -9.40 6.32
CA GLY A 524 -20.81 -8.52 5.41
C GLY A 524 -21.44 -7.12 5.25
N GLY A 525 -22.77 -7.01 5.33
CA GLY A 525 -23.49 -5.74 5.31
C GLY A 525 -23.00 -4.78 6.39
N PRO A 526 -23.34 -5.02 7.68
CA PRO A 526 -23.00 -4.08 8.77
C PRO A 526 -21.49 -3.97 9.02
N VAL A 527 -20.67 -4.97 8.69
CA VAL A 527 -19.24 -4.98 9.04
C VAL A 527 -18.36 -4.40 7.92
N ALA A 528 -18.54 -4.86 6.67
CA ALA A 528 -17.62 -4.54 5.58
C ALA A 528 -18.17 -3.48 4.60
N ALA A 529 -19.48 -3.42 4.39
CA ALA A 529 -20.07 -2.42 3.49
C ALA A 529 -19.82 -0.97 3.95
N PRO A 530 -19.78 -0.61 5.25
CA PRO A 530 -19.40 0.73 5.68
C PRO A 530 -17.97 1.13 5.32
N ILE A 531 -17.01 0.17 5.30
CA ILE A 531 -15.64 0.45 4.84
C ILE A 531 -15.66 0.80 3.36
N PHE A 532 -16.35 -0.02 2.56
CA PHE A 532 -16.55 0.23 1.13
C PHE A 532 -17.17 1.60 0.88
N LYS A 533 -18.27 1.91 1.57
CA LYS A 533 -19.00 3.19 1.45
C LYS A 533 -18.09 4.37 1.73
N LYS A 534 -17.42 4.39 2.88
CA LYS A 534 -16.55 5.50 3.31
C LYS A 534 -15.43 5.75 2.31
N ILE A 535 -14.72 4.71 1.84
CA ILE A 535 -13.63 4.91 0.89
C ILE A 535 -14.13 5.28 -0.50
N THR A 536 -15.24 4.70 -0.96
CA THR A 536 -15.84 5.05 -2.26
C THR A 536 -16.31 6.51 -2.25
N GLN A 537 -16.98 6.96 -1.19
CA GLN A 537 -17.35 8.37 -1.01
C GLN A 537 -16.12 9.28 -1.01
N TYR A 538 -15.07 8.90 -0.29
CA TYR A 538 -13.82 9.67 -0.27
C TYR A 538 -13.26 9.86 -1.68
N ILE A 539 -13.20 8.78 -2.48
CA ILE A 539 -12.68 8.84 -3.86
C ILE A 539 -13.58 9.74 -4.72
N LEU A 540 -14.89 9.53 -4.69
CA LEU A 540 -15.84 10.26 -5.54
C LEU A 540 -15.91 11.76 -5.21
N TYR A 541 -15.80 12.13 -3.91
CA TYR A 541 -15.92 13.53 -3.50
C TYR A 541 -14.59 14.30 -3.46
N LYS A 542 -13.45 13.60 -3.28
CA LYS A 542 -12.14 14.25 -3.15
C LYS A 542 -11.27 14.14 -4.40
N LYS A 543 -11.49 13.14 -5.25
CA LYS A 543 -10.69 12.90 -6.46
C LYS A 543 -11.56 13.14 -7.69
N LYS A 544 -11.62 14.39 -8.15
CA LYS A 544 -12.49 14.85 -9.25
C LYS A 544 -12.37 14.02 -10.54
N ASP A 545 -11.21 13.42 -10.80
CA ASP A 545 -10.98 12.57 -11.97
C ASP A 545 -11.88 11.31 -11.99
N PHE A 546 -12.34 10.86 -10.83
CA PHE A 546 -13.20 9.69 -10.70
C PHE A 546 -14.70 10.03 -10.69
N ALA A 547 -15.05 11.24 -10.23
CA ALA A 547 -16.45 11.67 -10.21
C ALA A 547 -16.98 11.92 -11.61
N GLN A 548 -18.22 11.53 -11.86
CA GLN A 548 -18.96 12.07 -12.99
C GLN A 548 -19.36 13.50 -12.62
N PHE A 549 -18.90 14.49 -13.39
CA PHE A 549 -19.61 15.75 -13.40
C PHE A 549 -20.97 15.43 -14.04
N ALA A 550 -22.04 15.49 -13.26
CA ALA A 550 -23.37 15.51 -13.81
C ALA A 550 -23.33 16.56 -14.93
N ARG A 551 -23.53 16.16 -16.20
CA ARG A 551 -23.91 17.10 -17.21
C ARG A 551 -25.24 17.62 -16.71
N TYR A 552 -25.22 18.80 -16.14
CA TYR A 552 -26.43 19.58 -15.94
C TYR A 552 -27.03 19.75 -17.33
N ASP A 553 -28.02 18.94 -17.62
CA ASP A 553 -28.85 19.12 -18.82
C ASP A 553 -29.70 20.35 -18.54
N GLU A 554 -29.19 21.52 -18.95
CA GLU A 554 -29.86 22.81 -18.76
C GLU A 554 -31.26 22.82 -19.39
N LYS A 555 -31.60 21.80 -20.21
CA LYS A 555 -32.90 21.66 -20.85
C LYS A 555 -33.96 20.90 -20.04
N SER A 556 -33.57 19.94 -19.16
CA SER A 556 -34.58 19.22 -18.36
C SER A 556 -34.89 19.89 -17.02
N ASN A 557 -34.13 20.89 -16.60
CA ASN A 557 -34.31 21.56 -15.31
C ASN A 557 -35.04 22.91 -15.39
N LYS A 558 -35.36 23.43 -16.59
CA LYS A 558 -36.22 24.63 -16.66
C LYS A 558 -37.66 24.34 -16.25
N GLU A 559 -38.16 23.12 -16.48
CA GLU A 559 -39.53 22.75 -16.06
C GLU A 559 -39.63 22.27 -14.59
N ASN A 560 -38.49 21.77 -13.98
CA ASN A 560 -38.49 21.32 -12.57
C ASN A 560 -37.96 22.38 -11.59
N LEU A 561 -37.29 23.44 -12.06
CA LEU A 561 -36.79 24.52 -11.19
C LEU A 561 -37.92 25.45 -10.70
N ASP A 562 -39.04 25.55 -11.44
CA ASP A 562 -40.16 26.36 -11.01
C ASP A 562 -41.04 25.66 -9.94
N GLU A 563 -40.99 24.32 -9.82
CA GLU A 563 -41.68 23.56 -8.76
C GLU A 563 -40.84 23.29 -7.51
N VAL A 564 -39.50 23.18 -7.61
CA VAL A 564 -38.62 22.87 -6.49
C VAL A 564 -38.18 24.13 -5.73
N HIS A 565 -38.24 25.31 -6.35
CA HIS A 565 -37.95 26.58 -5.66
C HIS A 565 -39.03 27.04 -4.70
N SER A 566 -40.17 26.34 -4.59
CA SER A 566 -41.21 26.69 -3.63
C SER A 566 -41.12 25.98 -2.27
N THR A 567 -40.19 25.00 -2.04
CA THR A 567 -40.25 24.20 -0.81
C THR A 567 -38.95 24.02 -0.02
N GLN A 568 -37.78 24.49 -0.46
CA GLN A 568 -36.56 24.45 0.40
C GLN A 568 -35.51 25.55 0.07
N ALA A 569 -35.92 26.80 0.16
CA ALA A 569 -35.00 27.87 0.46
C ALA A 569 -35.46 28.55 1.74
N SER A 570 -35.11 27.99 2.88
CA SER A 570 -35.01 28.82 4.08
C SER A 570 -33.91 29.87 3.78
N GLY A 571 -34.40 31.05 3.39
CA GLY A 571 -33.73 32.21 2.86
C GLY A 571 -32.29 32.44 3.37
N SER A 572 -31.30 32.26 2.52
CA SER A 572 -30.12 33.10 2.57
C SER A 572 -30.54 34.51 2.17
N LYS A 573 -30.78 35.38 3.13
CA LYS A 573 -30.97 36.80 2.85
C LYS A 573 -29.65 37.34 2.26
N SER A 574 -29.66 37.66 0.98
CA SER A 574 -28.54 38.35 0.34
C SER A 574 -28.49 39.77 0.89
N PHE A 575 -27.54 40.05 1.72
CA PHE A 575 -27.28 41.39 2.23
C PHE A 575 -26.40 42.22 1.27
N ALA A 576 -26.71 43.51 1.14
CA ALA A 576 -25.97 44.43 0.27
C ALA A 576 -24.46 44.49 0.65
N PRO A 577 -23.56 44.87 -0.29
CA PRO A 577 -22.17 45.14 0.04
C PRO A 577 -22.07 46.13 1.20
N GLY A 578 -21.28 45.81 2.24
CA GLY A 578 -21.18 46.60 3.47
C GLY A 578 -21.88 46.00 4.68
N PHE A 579 -22.67 44.94 4.51
CA PHE A 579 -23.29 44.22 5.62
C PHE A 579 -22.79 42.78 5.71
N MET A 580 -22.76 42.25 6.94
CA MET A 580 -22.31 40.89 7.24
C MET A 580 -23.18 39.86 6.48
N PRO A 581 -22.60 39.02 5.64
CA PRO A 581 -23.34 37.97 4.96
C PRO A 581 -23.81 36.88 5.91
N ASP A 582 -24.80 36.11 5.46
CA ASP A 582 -25.22 34.90 6.18
C ASP A 582 -24.37 33.73 5.70
N PHE A 583 -23.54 33.21 6.61
CA PHE A 583 -22.69 32.05 6.36
C PHE A 583 -23.35 30.72 6.79
N ILE A 584 -24.48 30.76 7.49
CA ILE A 584 -25.12 29.57 8.04
C ILE A 584 -25.49 28.58 6.92
N GLY A 585 -25.12 27.32 7.09
CA GLY A 585 -25.36 26.25 6.11
C GLY A 585 -24.34 26.16 4.98
N MET A 586 -23.41 27.11 4.86
CA MET A 586 -22.36 27.06 3.82
C MET A 586 -21.30 26.04 4.14
N ASP A 587 -20.79 25.38 3.11
CA ASP A 587 -19.55 24.61 3.22
C ASP A 587 -18.32 25.54 3.35
N LYS A 588 -17.19 24.97 3.75
CA LYS A 588 -15.99 25.74 4.03
C LYS A 588 -15.48 26.53 2.81
N GLN A 589 -15.61 26.00 1.60
CA GLN A 589 -15.10 26.63 0.39
C GLN A 589 -15.98 27.84 0.01
N SER A 590 -17.29 27.65 0.05
CA SER A 590 -18.26 28.75 -0.18
C SER A 590 -18.12 29.85 0.85
N ALA A 591 -17.91 29.51 2.14
CA ALA A 591 -17.70 30.48 3.18
C ALA A 591 -16.38 31.26 3.01
N LEU A 592 -15.29 30.62 2.61
CA LEU A 592 -14.02 31.28 2.31
C LEU A 592 -14.15 32.25 1.13
N GLN A 593 -14.79 31.84 0.04
CA GLN A 593 -14.99 32.67 -1.13
C GLN A 593 -15.81 33.91 -0.80
N LEU A 594 -16.93 33.74 -0.10
CA LEU A 594 -17.78 34.85 0.30
C LEU A 594 -17.10 35.82 1.27
N ALA A 595 -16.26 35.31 2.17
CA ALA A 595 -15.49 36.14 3.08
C ALA A 595 -14.41 36.95 2.35
N GLU A 596 -13.73 36.37 1.35
CA GLU A 596 -12.76 37.05 0.50
C GLU A 596 -13.42 38.16 -0.31
N GLU A 597 -14.59 37.92 -0.90
CA GLU A 597 -15.42 38.93 -1.60
C GLU A 597 -15.80 40.10 -0.68
N ARG A 598 -15.89 39.89 0.61
CA ARG A 598 -16.23 40.90 1.64
C ARG A 598 -15.04 41.41 2.44
N SER A 599 -13.81 41.04 2.05
CA SER A 599 -12.56 41.41 2.74
C SER A 599 -12.54 41.01 4.24
N LEU A 600 -13.16 39.88 4.59
CA LEU A 600 -13.23 39.36 5.95
C LEU A 600 -12.21 38.25 6.16
N GLN A 601 -11.51 38.27 7.31
CA GLN A 601 -10.64 37.21 7.74
C GLN A 601 -11.44 36.18 8.57
N LEU A 602 -11.43 34.90 8.15
CA LEU A 602 -12.15 33.85 8.84
C LEU A 602 -11.30 33.17 9.90
N GLN A 603 -11.84 33.07 11.11
CA GLN A 603 -11.41 32.13 12.13
C GLN A 603 -12.34 30.90 12.08
N ILE A 604 -11.79 29.76 11.69
CA ILE A 604 -12.56 28.52 11.47
C ILE A 604 -12.41 27.61 12.68
N ASN A 605 -13.53 27.16 13.23
CA ASN A 605 -13.59 26.14 14.27
C ASN A 605 -14.50 24.99 13.83
N GLY A 606 -14.01 23.74 13.84
CA GLY A 606 -14.73 22.56 13.40
C GLY A 606 -14.63 22.23 11.89
N PHE A 607 -15.49 21.35 11.40
CA PHE A 607 -15.54 20.87 10.01
C PHE A 607 -16.99 20.58 9.58
N GLY A 608 -17.25 20.60 8.26
CA GLY A 608 -18.58 20.36 7.68
C GLY A 608 -19.23 21.64 7.15
N VAL A 609 -20.42 21.97 7.63
CA VAL A 609 -21.18 23.18 7.26
C VAL A 609 -21.20 24.17 8.41
N VAL A 610 -21.31 25.46 8.10
CA VAL A 610 -21.37 26.53 9.11
C VAL A 610 -22.67 26.41 9.91
N LYS A 611 -22.57 26.19 11.21
CA LYS A 611 -23.69 26.13 12.14
C LYS A 611 -23.91 27.45 12.88
N ALA A 612 -22.82 28.18 13.14
CA ALA A 612 -22.90 29.45 13.83
C ALA A 612 -21.82 30.43 13.33
N GLN A 613 -22.16 31.70 13.29
CA GLN A 613 -21.24 32.81 13.03
C GLN A 613 -21.23 33.78 14.21
N SER A 614 -20.04 34.31 14.53
CA SER A 614 -19.87 35.15 15.73
C SER A 614 -20.50 36.54 15.64
N ILE A 615 -20.78 37.00 14.42
CA ILE A 615 -21.43 38.28 14.15
C ILE A 615 -22.68 37.99 13.33
N PRO A 616 -23.87 38.44 13.77
CA PRO A 616 -25.12 38.17 13.06
C PRO A 616 -25.11 38.68 11.61
N ALA A 617 -25.76 37.94 10.72
CA ALA A 617 -26.00 38.39 9.36
C ALA A 617 -26.77 39.73 9.32
N GLY A 618 -26.40 40.63 8.41
CA GLY A 618 -27.01 41.94 8.31
C GLY A 618 -26.41 43.00 9.24
N THR A 619 -25.38 42.68 10.04
CA THR A 619 -24.62 43.68 10.82
C THR A 619 -23.73 44.53 9.90
N ASP A 620 -23.64 45.82 10.13
CA ASP A 620 -22.75 46.74 9.39
C ASP A 620 -21.29 46.28 9.54
N LEU A 621 -20.57 46.18 8.42
CA LEU A 621 -19.16 45.76 8.37
C LEU A 621 -18.18 46.91 8.71
N SER A 622 -18.64 48.10 9.00
CA SER A 622 -17.77 49.24 9.34
C SER A 622 -16.88 48.87 10.55
N GLY A 623 -15.56 48.70 10.29
CA GLY A 623 -14.59 48.32 11.32
C GLY A 623 -14.49 46.82 11.67
N VAL A 624 -15.23 45.96 10.99
CA VAL A 624 -15.15 44.51 11.17
C VAL A 624 -14.18 43.89 10.17
N THR A 625 -13.07 43.35 10.64
CA THR A 625 -12.08 42.64 9.81
C THR A 625 -12.06 41.13 10.00
N ASN A 626 -12.57 40.64 11.15
CA ASN A 626 -12.48 39.23 11.52
C ASN A 626 -13.85 38.69 11.91
N ILE A 627 -14.15 37.44 11.48
CA ILE A 627 -15.33 36.70 11.91
C ILE A 627 -14.94 35.28 12.25
N ARG A 628 -15.54 34.71 13.32
CA ARG A 628 -15.40 33.31 13.69
C ARG A 628 -16.61 32.54 13.20
N LEU A 629 -16.35 31.46 12.44
CA LEU A 629 -17.34 30.49 11.98
C LEU A 629 -17.15 29.16 12.70
N THR A 630 -18.22 28.64 13.26
CA THR A 630 -18.25 27.30 13.85
C THR A 630 -18.91 26.35 12.86
N PHE A 631 -18.17 25.30 12.48
CA PHE A 631 -18.60 24.27 11.56
C PHE A 631 -18.99 23.02 12.34
N GLU A 632 -20.04 22.37 11.91
CA GLU A 632 -20.50 21.08 12.43
C GLU A 632 -20.69 20.10 11.27
N ALA A 633 -20.49 18.80 11.52
CA ALA A 633 -20.80 17.78 10.53
C ALA A 633 -22.28 17.91 10.13
N PRO A 634 -22.63 17.86 8.82
CA PRO A 634 -24.02 17.93 8.40
C PRO A 634 -24.81 16.80 9.05
N THR A 635 -25.80 17.14 9.86
CA THR A 635 -26.79 16.19 10.35
C THR A 635 -27.74 15.91 9.19
N TYR A 636 -27.63 14.74 8.61
CA TYR A 636 -28.63 14.24 7.69
C TYR A 636 -29.86 13.87 8.55
N VAL A 637 -30.96 14.58 8.36
CA VAL A 637 -32.27 14.18 8.87
C VAL A 637 -32.60 12.86 8.16
N GLU A 638 -32.92 11.81 8.95
CA GLU A 638 -33.36 10.50 8.52
C GLU A 638 -34.58 10.55 7.60
#